data_c1a9e09d323530372d9a0cf1c8902e6f
#
_entry.id   c1a9e09d323530372d9a0cf1c8902e6f
#
_cell.length_a   1.000
_cell.length_b   1.000
_cell.length_c   1.000
_cell.angle_alpha   90.00
_cell.angle_beta   90.00
_cell.angle_gamma   90.00
#
_symmetry.space_group_name_H-M   'P 1'
#
loop_
_entity.id
_entity.type
_entity.pdbx_description
1 polymer ?
#
loop_
_entity_poly.entity_id
_entity_poly.type
_entity_poly.pdbx_seq_one_letter_code
_entity_poly.pdbx_strand_id
1 'polypeptide(L)'
;IRTLYENMAYHMPSARGLLDCGKWRYADGALEIPMDEVSERHFSNALRQLEARMLRELGAPCPVRAVRCEVCDCAPTPAADTPKREEILHQAIEQAAAEAPAAPKPKKPRPAPRPENTGYQRPRTEKVREDDLIFGKLMQDPIISVNEAIAAYDMVTIQGEVFFTDNKDIHSKKTGKDYVKIAFDMTDRTNSVRVSKFLAADKVGDTASQIKNGLYCTVQGKMVYDSYAKEMVLEPTGIVKAKKPVRQDKAEGMKRVELHLHTNMSAMDGMTSTAALLCRAAQWGHRAMAITDHGVAQAFPEALHAQEGKQKNIIGDMKIIYGIEAYYINDEDTLSVVRGKSAEPLTGTFIVFDLETTGLNPASEEITEIAAVRVVDGAIQDSFQTYVNPHKPIPSEITELTGISDETVANAPDLNEAVPQFLAWAGEGKYPLVAHNAGFDMGFLRTACKRLAIERDFTAIDTLEMSRLMLPHLHKFKLNILAKELAVGPFEHHRASEDAAVLGRIFVKLLARLKDELHAVTTADINPVLAATTDRKNKLKNLPRCHFIILVKNQAGLRNLYQLISKSFLEYYNKRPIMPRSELIRHREGLIFGSACEAGEVFRALTNGAEWDEIKRLASFYDYLEIQPIGNNKFMVAKGMAKDDEQLRDWNRDILRLADELGKPCCATGDVHFLEPEDEAFRRILMAGQGFGDADNQAPLYFKSTDEMLKEFSYLGEDRAYEVVVKNTNMIADMCDVIRPVPRENYPPHIDGCEDDLRNMCYEKAKRIYGDPLPEIVQARLDRELNSIIGNGYAVMYIIAQKLV
;
A
#
# COMPACT_ATOMS: atom_id res chain seq x y z
N ILE A 1 -11.22 -11.41 33.80
CA ILE A 1 -11.31 -12.17 32.53
C ILE A 1 -12.30 -11.51 31.58
N ARG A 2 -13.53 -11.14 32.02
CA ARG A 2 -14.54 -10.49 31.17
C ARG A 2 -14.10 -9.12 30.64
N THR A 3 -13.47 -8.31 31.47
CA THR A 3 -12.91 -6.99 31.10
C THR A 3 -11.72 -7.15 30.13
N LEU A 4 -10.92 -8.18 30.33
CA LEU A 4 -9.83 -8.55 29.43
C LEU A 4 -10.37 -9.00 28.06
N TYR A 5 -11.45 -9.78 28.06
CA TYR A 5 -12.17 -10.22 26.87
C TYR A 5 -12.71 -9.05 26.04
N GLU A 6 -13.37 -8.08 26.66
CA GLU A 6 -13.95 -6.92 25.99
C GLU A 6 -12.86 -6.04 25.36
N ASN A 7 -11.74 -5.83 26.04
CA ASN A 7 -10.57 -5.14 25.50
C ASN A 7 -9.90 -5.94 24.36
N MET A 8 -9.84 -7.27 24.47
CA MET A 8 -9.22 -8.12 23.47
C MET A 8 -10.08 -8.28 22.22
N ALA A 9 -11.41 -8.40 22.37
CA ALA A 9 -12.35 -8.44 21.24
C ALA A 9 -12.32 -7.16 20.41
N TYR A 10 -12.00 -6.03 21.01
CA TYR A 10 -11.83 -4.76 20.32
C TYR A 10 -10.52 -4.69 19.50
N HIS A 11 -9.43 -5.23 20.05
CA HIS A 11 -8.10 -5.14 19.43
C HIS A 11 -7.69 -6.36 18.59
N MET A 12 -8.47 -7.46 18.65
CA MET A 12 -8.20 -8.69 17.92
C MET A 12 -9.50 -9.25 17.30
N PRO A 13 -9.99 -8.67 16.18
CA PRO A 13 -11.24 -9.12 15.56
C PRO A 13 -11.25 -10.61 15.17
N SER A 14 -10.10 -11.18 14.84
CA SER A 14 -9.93 -12.61 14.53
C SER A 14 -10.10 -13.53 15.77
N ALA A 15 -9.84 -13.02 16.97
CA ALA A 15 -10.05 -13.77 18.21
C ALA A 15 -11.50 -13.66 18.71
N ARG A 16 -12.28 -12.69 18.22
CA ARG A 16 -13.66 -12.46 18.66
C ARG A 16 -14.54 -13.67 18.41
N GLY A 17 -14.46 -14.29 17.25
CA GLY A 17 -15.23 -15.51 16.94
C GLY A 17 -14.87 -16.71 17.81
N LEU A 18 -13.60 -16.83 18.24
CA LEU A 18 -13.14 -17.89 19.14
C LEU A 18 -13.65 -17.71 20.57
N LEU A 19 -13.77 -16.48 21.01
CA LEU A 19 -14.15 -16.14 22.36
C LEU A 19 -15.67 -15.96 22.52
N ASP A 20 -16.39 -15.62 21.44
CA ASP A 20 -17.86 -15.46 21.41
C ASP A 20 -18.62 -16.80 21.54
N CYS A 21 -17.95 -17.94 21.32
CA CYS A 21 -18.59 -19.25 21.51
C CYS A 21 -18.99 -19.54 22.97
N GLY A 22 -18.50 -18.76 23.95
CA GLY A 22 -18.90 -18.81 25.36
C GLY A 22 -18.53 -20.09 26.09
N LYS A 23 -17.82 -21.04 25.51
CA LYS A 23 -17.48 -22.36 26.05
C LYS A 23 -16.05 -22.44 26.57
N TRP A 24 -15.28 -21.34 26.55
CA TRP A 24 -13.95 -21.34 27.14
C TRP A 24 -13.98 -21.40 28.66
N ARG A 25 -13.00 -22.06 29.25
CA ARG A 25 -12.86 -22.17 30.70
C ARG A 25 -11.41 -21.93 31.13
N TYR A 26 -11.24 -21.50 32.36
CA TYR A 26 -9.93 -21.41 32.98
C TYR A 26 -9.77 -22.61 33.88
N ALA A 27 -8.82 -23.48 33.57
CA ALA A 27 -8.53 -24.69 34.34
C ALA A 27 -7.02 -24.92 34.38
N ASP A 28 -6.52 -25.40 35.51
CA ASP A 28 -5.12 -25.78 35.75
C ASP A 28 -4.10 -24.73 35.31
N GLY A 29 -4.40 -23.43 35.52
CA GLY A 29 -3.53 -22.32 35.20
C GLY A 29 -3.48 -21.95 33.71
N ALA A 30 -4.34 -22.52 32.89
CA ALA A 30 -4.43 -22.27 31.46
C ALA A 30 -5.85 -21.87 31.02
N LEU A 31 -5.95 -21.08 29.96
CA LEU A 31 -7.21 -20.79 29.25
C LEU A 31 -7.46 -21.88 28.22
N GLU A 32 -8.52 -22.68 28.43
CA GLU A 32 -8.92 -23.73 27.49
C GLU A 32 -10.04 -23.28 26.60
N ILE A 33 -9.84 -23.41 25.29
CA ILE A 33 -10.80 -23.01 24.23
C ILE A 33 -11.16 -24.27 23.43
N PRO A 34 -12.43 -24.73 23.46
CA PRO A 34 -12.85 -25.90 22.70
C PRO A 34 -12.88 -25.53 21.20
N MET A 35 -12.25 -26.37 20.38
CA MET A 35 -12.26 -26.23 18.92
C MET A 35 -11.97 -27.53 18.19
N ASP A 36 -12.37 -27.63 16.94
CA ASP A 36 -12.05 -28.76 16.09
C ASP A 36 -10.62 -28.64 15.48
N GLU A 37 -10.15 -29.69 14.84
CA GLU A 37 -8.80 -29.76 14.26
C GLU A 37 -8.57 -28.73 13.15
N VAL A 38 -9.59 -28.39 12.38
CA VAL A 38 -9.51 -27.39 11.29
C VAL A 38 -9.41 -26.00 11.89
N SER A 39 -10.23 -25.71 12.90
CA SER A 39 -10.21 -24.44 13.63
C SER A 39 -8.90 -24.25 14.39
N GLU A 40 -8.35 -25.30 15.03
CA GLU A 40 -7.06 -25.25 15.72
C GLU A 40 -5.92 -24.85 14.76
N ARG A 41 -5.88 -25.44 13.56
CA ARG A 41 -4.89 -25.07 12.53
C ARG A 41 -5.07 -23.62 12.05
N HIS A 42 -6.31 -23.22 11.82
CA HIS A 42 -6.62 -21.87 11.28
C HIS A 42 -6.31 -20.77 12.30
N PHE A 43 -6.58 -21.02 13.58
CA PHE A 43 -6.44 -20.02 14.64
C PHE A 43 -5.16 -20.17 15.47
N SER A 44 -4.22 -21.04 15.09
CA SER A 44 -2.98 -21.29 15.83
C SER A 44 -2.14 -20.01 16.08
N ASN A 45 -2.14 -19.07 15.17
CA ASN A 45 -1.50 -17.75 15.32
C ASN A 45 -2.26 -16.84 16.30
N ALA A 46 -3.59 -16.84 16.23
CA ALA A 46 -4.43 -16.04 17.11
C ALA A 46 -4.32 -16.52 18.57
N LEU A 47 -4.22 -17.82 18.79
CA LEU A 47 -4.01 -18.42 20.14
C LEU A 47 -2.67 -17.98 20.75
N ARG A 48 -1.59 -17.97 19.97
CA ARG A 48 -0.26 -17.48 20.42
C ARG A 48 -0.26 -15.99 20.73
N GLN A 49 -0.92 -15.18 19.89
CA GLN A 49 -1.05 -13.74 20.13
C GLN A 49 -1.90 -13.46 21.37
N LEU A 50 -2.93 -14.29 21.63
CA LEU A 50 -3.76 -14.25 22.83
C LEU A 50 -2.92 -14.50 24.06
N GLU A 51 -2.10 -15.55 24.05
CA GLU A 51 -1.20 -15.92 25.14
C GLU A 51 -0.17 -14.82 25.43
N ALA A 52 0.49 -14.28 24.41
CA ALA A 52 1.46 -13.18 24.54
C ALA A 52 0.82 -11.91 25.11
N ARG A 53 -0.43 -11.61 24.73
CA ARG A 53 -1.16 -10.47 25.26
C ARG A 53 -1.61 -10.68 26.69
N MET A 54 -2.08 -11.87 27.04
CA MET A 54 -2.41 -12.22 28.43
C MET A 54 -1.19 -12.10 29.35
N LEU A 55 0.00 -12.50 28.90
CA LEU A 55 1.25 -12.31 29.64
C LEU A 55 1.52 -10.81 29.89
N ARG A 56 1.32 -9.96 28.86
CA ARG A 56 1.53 -8.50 28.96
C ARG A 56 0.54 -7.81 29.89
N GLU A 57 -0.73 -8.18 29.83
CA GLU A 57 -1.81 -7.52 30.59
C GLU A 57 -1.92 -8.05 32.05
N LEU A 58 -1.62 -9.32 32.29
CA LEU A 58 -1.73 -9.97 33.61
C LEU A 58 -0.40 -9.99 34.36
N GLY A 59 0.72 -9.71 33.69
CA GLY A 59 2.05 -9.80 34.31
C GLY A 59 2.47 -11.21 34.71
N ALA A 60 1.72 -12.24 34.27
CA ALA A 60 1.99 -13.65 34.60
C ALA A 60 1.64 -14.55 33.40
N PRO A 61 2.41 -15.63 33.13
CA PRO A 61 2.13 -16.56 32.04
C PRO A 61 0.75 -17.21 32.21
N CYS A 62 -0.09 -17.10 31.18
CA CYS A 62 -1.37 -17.78 31.12
C CYS A 62 -1.46 -18.54 29.79
N PRO A 63 -1.02 -19.81 29.74
CA PRO A 63 -1.05 -20.61 28.53
C PRO A 63 -2.47 -20.70 27.96
N VAL A 64 -2.59 -20.62 26.63
CA VAL A 64 -3.86 -20.79 25.93
C VAL A 64 -3.83 -22.13 25.21
N ARG A 65 -4.75 -23.04 25.55
CA ARG A 65 -4.80 -24.40 25.02
C ARG A 65 -6.07 -24.64 24.21
N ALA A 66 -5.92 -25.20 23.02
CA ALA A 66 -7.03 -25.77 22.28
C ALA A 66 -7.41 -27.12 22.91
N VAL A 67 -8.68 -27.29 23.22
CA VAL A 67 -9.22 -28.59 23.71
C VAL A 67 -10.12 -29.13 22.62
N ARG A 68 -9.79 -30.32 22.11
CA ARG A 68 -10.57 -30.94 21.04
C ARG A 68 -11.98 -31.27 21.50
N CYS A 69 -12.96 -30.83 20.72
CA CYS A 69 -14.35 -31.27 20.86
C CYS A 69 -14.80 -31.97 19.56
N GLU A 70 -15.47 -33.11 19.69
CA GLU A 70 -15.89 -33.93 18.56
C GLU A 70 -17.12 -33.38 17.81
N VAL A 71 -17.87 -32.45 18.41
CA VAL A 71 -19.02 -31.79 17.77
C VAL A 71 -19.12 -30.36 18.28
N CYS A 72 -18.79 -29.39 17.43
CA CYS A 72 -19.14 -27.98 17.66
C CYS A 72 -20.50 -27.71 17.01
N ASP A 73 -21.58 -27.80 17.78
CA ASP A 73 -22.91 -27.33 17.40
C ASP A 73 -22.90 -25.77 17.36
N CYS A 74 -22.19 -25.20 16.40
CA CYS A 74 -22.18 -23.78 16.11
C CYS A 74 -23.13 -23.48 14.92
N ALA A 75 -24.35 -24.01 14.97
CA ALA A 75 -25.43 -23.46 14.17
C ALA A 75 -25.82 -22.10 14.80
N PRO A 76 -25.99 -21.02 14.01
CA PRO A 76 -26.46 -19.74 14.55
C PRO A 76 -27.87 -19.95 15.10
N THR A 77 -28.00 -19.97 16.41
CA THR A 77 -29.30 -19.94 17.09
C THR A 77 -29.96 -18.60 16.77
N PRO A 78 -31.25 -18.59 16.37
CA PRO A 78 -31.97 -17.34 16.20
C PRO A 78 -31.98 -16.60 17.53
N ALA A 79 -31.70 -15.31 17.49
CA ALA A 79 -31.64 -14.42 18.64
C ALA A 79 -32.96 -14.50 19.45
N ALA A 80 -32.91 -15.22 20.55
CA ALA A 80 -33.89 -15.14 21.62
C ALA A 80 -33.24 -14.46 22.82
N ASP A 81 -33.79 -13.26 23.14
CA ASP A 81 -33.64 -12.51 24.39
C ASP A 81 -32.26 -12.47 25.05
N THR A 82 -31.32 -11.81 24.38
CA THR A 82 -30.18 -11.21 25.10
C THR A 82 -30.62 -9.87 25.68
N PRO A 83 -30.41 -9.60 26.97
CA PRO A 83 -30.70 -8.28 27.54
C PRO A 83 -29.94 -7.22 26.72
N LYS A 84 -30.63 -6.15 26.36
CA LYS A 84 -30.11 -5.10 25.50
C LYS A 84 -28.77 -4.61 26.04
N ARG A 85 -27.78 -4.50 25.19
CA ARG A 85 -26.42 -4.01 25.47
C ARG A 85 -26.41 -2.77 26.38
N GLU A 86 -27.48 -2.00 26.34
CA GLU A 86 -27.73 -0.81 27.15
C GLU A 86 -27.95 -1.13 28.65
N GLU A 87 -28.60 -2.25 29.01
CA GLU A 87 -28.82 -2.63 30.42
C GLU A 87 -27.55 -3.13 31.11
N ILE A 88 -26.68 -3.82 30.38
CA ILE A 88 -25.39 -4.30 30.89
C ILE A 88 -24.43 -3.12 31.11
N LEU A 89 -24.42 -2.15 30.18
CA LEU A 89 -23.63 -0.93 30.30
C LEU A 89 -24.14 -0.04 31.45
N HIS A 90 -25.45 0.01 31.65
CA HIS A 90 -26.07 0.76 32.73
C HIS A 90 -25.70 0.21 34.10
N GLN A 91 -25.71 -1.11 34.28
CA GLN A 91 -25.32 -1.75 35.56
C GLN A 91 -23.84 -1.59 35.87
N ALA A 92 -22.96 -1.61 34.84
CA ALA A 92 -21.53 -1.41 35.01
C ALA A 92 -21.19 0.07 35.37
N ILE A 93 -21.96 1.04 34.82
CA ILE A 93 -21.77 2.47 35.14
C ILE A 93 -22.31 2.80 36.51
N GLU A 94 -23.42 2.20 36.96
CA GLU A 94 -23.97 2.38 38.31
C GLU A 94 -23.05 1.76 39.39
N GLN A 95 -22.43 0.62 39.11
CA GLN A 95 -21.44 0.03 40.03
C GLN A 95 -20.15 0.86 40.12
N ALA A 96 -19.66 1.39 39.00
CA ALA A 96 -18.48 2.26 38.97
C ALA A 96 -18.74 3.62 39.66
N ALA A 97 -19.96 4.15 39.59
CA ALA A 97 -20.34 5.38 40.26
C ALA A 97 -20.53 5.24 41.79
N ALA A 98 -20.81 4.01 42.26
CA ALA A 98 -20.96 3.72 43.69
C ALA A 98 -19.61 3.51 44.42
N GLU A 99 -18.54 3.20 43.70
CA GLU A 99 -17.20 2.91 44.25
C GLU A 99 -16.20 4.07 44.18
N ALA A 100 -16.56 5.21 43.54
CA ALA A 100 -15.66 6.37 43.42
C ALA A 100 -15.73 7.28 44.68
N PRO A 101 -14.59 7.61 45.26
CA PRO A 101 -14.56 8.57 46.38
C PRO A 101 -14.95 9.96 45.86
N ALA A 102 -15.79 10.69 46.61
CA ALA A 102 -16.33 11.99 46.27
C ALA A 102 -15.22 12.99 45.93
N ALA A 103 -15.14 13.37 44.66
CA ALA A 103 -14.22 14.40 44.20
C ALA A 103 -14.65 15.81 44.73
N PRO A 104 -13.71 16.65 45.13
CA PRO A 104 -14.00 17.98 45.61
C PRO A 104 -14.61 18.84 44.51
N LYS A 105 -15.68 19.57 44.86
CA LYS A 105 -16.37 20.49 43.94
C LYS A 105 -15.39 21.49 43.32
N PRO A 106 -15.37 21.65 41.98
CA PRO A 106 -14.48 22.55 41.30
C PRO A 106 -14.83 24.00 41.66
N LYS A 107 -13.85 24.77 42.17
CA LYS A 107 -13.94 26.20 42.33
C LYS A 107 -13.96 26.85 40.95
N LYS A 108 -14.90 27.76 40.69
CA LYS A 108 -14.98 28.57 39.45
C LYS A 108 -13.60 29.16 39.14
N PRO A 109 -13.08 28.97 37.90
CA PRO A 109 -11.85 29.60 37.49
C PRO A 109 -12.04 31.14 37.41
N ARG A 110 -11.07 31.89 37.96
CA ARG A 110 -10.98 33.32 37.73
C ARG A 110 -10.71 33.59 36.27
N PRO A 111 -11.29 34.65 35.67
CA PRO A 111 -11.00 35.03 34.30
C PRO A 111 -9.51 35.33 34.11
N ALA A 112 -8.90 34.73 33.13
CA ALA A 112 -7.54 35.04 32.69
C ALA A 112 -7.48 36.47 32.12
N PRO A 113 -6.35 37.20 32.30
CA PRO A 113 -6.20 38.54 31.74
C PRO A 113 -6.22 38.49 30.20
N ARG A 114 -6.91 39.46 29.60
CA ARG A 114 -6.96 39.66 28.14
C ARG A 114 -5.55 39.80 27.59
N PRO A 115 -5.18 39.12 26.51
CA PRO A 115 -3.94 39.41 25.80
C PRO A 115 -4.05 40.77 25.08
N GLU A 116 -2.98 41.53 25.17
CA GLU A 116 -2.83 42.82 24.50
C GLU A 116 -2.87 42.69 22.97
N ASN A 117 -3.47 43.68 22.37
CA ASN A 117 -3.77 43.92 20.98
C ASN A 117 -2.53 43.82 20.08
N THR A 118 -2.26 42.66 19.47
CA THR A 118 -1.41 42.56 18.28
C THR A 118 -2.30 42.63 17.06
N GLY A 119 -2.07 43.66 16.23
CA GLY A 119 -2.90 44.04 15.10
C GLY A 119 -3.15 42.95 14.06
N TYR A 120 -4.15 42.16 14.28
CA TYR A 120 -4.71 41.28 13.29
C TYR A 120 -5.75 42.04 12.46
N GLN A 121 -5.47 42.25 11.18
CA GLN A 121 -6.47 42.75 10.25
C GLN A 121 -7.60 41.70 10.16
N ARG A 122 -8.80 42.07 10.61
CA ARG A 122 -10.01 41.28 10.49
C ARG A 122 -10.26 40.96 9.01
N PRO A 123 -10.49 39.66 8.63
CA PRO A 123 -11.00 39.33 7.29
C PRO A 123 -12.33 40.08 7.07
N ARG A 124 -12.51 40.65 5.90
CA ARG A 124 -13.79 41.23 5.49
C ARG A 124 -14.87 40.18 5.56
N THR A 125 -15.83 40.33 6.46
CA THR A 125 -17.04 39.51 6.55
C THR A 125 -17.89 39.77 5.31
N GLU A 126 -18.06 38.75 4.46
CA GLU A 126 -19.10 38.75 3.42
C GLU A 126 -20.46 38.85 4.11
N LYS A 127 -21.29 39.80 3.66
CA LYS A 127 -22.69 39.91 4.13
C LYS A 127 -23.43 38.64 3.75
N VAL A 128 -24.00 37.94 4.73
CA VAL A 128 -24.89 36.81 4.51
C VAL A 128 -26.04 37.28 3.59
N ARG A 129 -26.22 36.62 2.45
CA ARG A 129 -27.37 36.89 1.57
C ARG A 129 -28.60 36.28 2.21
N GLU A 130 -29.74 36.99 2.12
CA GLU A 130 -31.03 36.49 2.64
C GLU A 130 -31.40 35.11 2.06
N ASP A 131 -31.04 34.84 0.82
CA ASP A 131 -31.30 33.56 0.11
C ASP A 131 -30.49 32.37 0.68
N ASP A 132 -29.42 32.62 1.45
CA ASP A 132 -28.62 31.57 2.07
C ASP A 132 -29.08 31.20 3.48
N LEU A 133 -30.03 31.98 4.06
CA LEU A 133 -30.57 31.72 5.40
C LEU A 133 -31.58 30.57 5.37
N ILE A 134 -31.27 29.50 6.10
CA ILE A 134 -32.14 28.33 6.25
C ILE A 134 -33.04 28.48 7.49
N PHE A 135 -32.50 28.98 8.61
CA PHE A 135 -33.22 29.09 9.87
C PHE A 135 -32.70 30.24 10.74
N GLY A 136 -33.58 30.93 11.43
CA GLY A 136 -33.27 31.86 12.53
C GLY A 136 -32.48 33.10 12.13
N LYS A 137 -31.48 33.46 12.95
CA LYS A 137 -30.59 34.59 12.73
C LYS A 137 -29.18 34.19 13.10
N LEU A 138 -28.20 34.63 12.31
CA LEU A 138 -26.76 34.42 12.58
C LEU A 138 -26.18 35.73 13.15
N MET A 139 -25.49 35.62 14.29
CA MET A 139 -24.68 36.71 14.80
C MET A 139 -23.25 36.58 14.29
N GLN A 140 -22.47 37.69 14.23
CA GLN A 140 -21.07 37.67 13.72
C GLN A 140 -20.11 37.19 14.79
N ASP A 141 -20.18 35.91 15.15
CA ASP A 141 -19.24 35.28 16.06
C ASP A 141 -18.17 34.49 15.27
N PRO A 142 -16.96 34.36 15.82
CA PRO A 142 -15.90 33.57 15.17
C PRO A 142 -16.33 32.09 15.03
N ILE A 143 -16.03 31.52 13.89
CA ILE A 143 -16.21 30.07 13.65
C ILE A 143 -15.11 29.34 14.41
N ILE A 144 -15.50 28.34 15.22
CA ILE A 144 -14.59 27.45 15.93
C ILE A 144 -14.78 26.01 15.43
N SER A 145 -13.83 25.14 15.72
CA SER A 145 -13.95 23.73 15.36
C SER A 145 -15.05 23.04 16.16
N VAL A 146 -15.63 21.96 15.58
CA VAL A 146 -16.63 21.13 16.29
C VAL A 146 -16.01 20.54 17.57
N ASN A 147 -14.74 20.15 17.53
CA ASN A 147 -14.03 19.63 18.70
C ASN A 147 -13.93 20.65 19.85
N GLU A 148 -13.64 21.92 19.54
CA GLU A 148 -13.63 23.02 20.52
C GLU A 148 -15.03 23.34 21.00
N ALA A 149 -16.03 23.30 20.10
CA ALA A 149 -17.41 23.61 20.43
C ALA A 149 -18.02 22.64 21.46
N ILE A 150 -17.76 21.33 21.35
CA ILE A 150 -18.24 20.32 22.30
C ILE A 150 -17.73 20.60 23.71
N ALA A 151 -16.55 21.14 23.87
CA ALA A 151 -15.96 21.49 25.17
C ALA A 151 -16.44 22.85 25.72
N ALA A 152 -17.05 23.70 24.91
CA ALA A 152 -17.32 25.11 25.27
C ALA A 152 -18.55 25.33 26.17
N TYR A 153 -19.55 24.46 26.17
CA TYR A 153 -20.82 24.57 26.94
C TYR A 153 -21.55 25.91 26.82
N ASP A 154 -21.37 26.67 25.72
CA ASP A 154 -21.87 28.03 25.54
C ASP A 154 -22.40 28.22 24.11
N MET A 155 -22.69 29.46 23.77
CA MET A 155 -22.98 29.87 22.38
C MET A 155 -21.76 29.71 21.52
N VAL A 156 -21.91 28.94 20.44
CA VAL A 156 -20.83 28.64 19.49
C VAL A 156 -21.29 28.84 18.06
N THR A 157 -20.36 29.13 17.16
CA THR A 157 -20.57 29.10 15.72
C THR A 157 -19.64 28.10 15.11
N ILE A 158 -20.19 27.07 14.47
CA ILE A 158 -19.46 26.01 13.79
C ILE A 158 -19.83 25.97 12.32
N GLN A 159 -18.94 25.43 11.51
CA GLN A 159 -19.17 25.25 10.08
C GLN A 159 -18.77 23.84 9.67
N GLY A 160 -19.61 23.16 8.89
CA GLY A 160 -19.33 21.78 8.53
C GLY A 160 -20.35 21.21 7.54
N GLU A 161 -20.18 19.94 7.22
CA GLU A 161 -20.99 19.16 6.30
C GLU A 161 -22.00 18.30 7.06
N VAL A 162 -23.25 18.33 6.63
CA VAL A 162 -24.33 17.48 7.14
C VAL A 162 -24.18 16.09 6.52
N PHE A 163 -24.05 15.05 7.33
CA PHE A 163 -23.89 13.68 6.85
C PHE A 163 -25.03 12.74 7.23
N PHE A 164 -25.88 13.15 8.16
CA PHE A 164 -27.08 12.41 8.55
C PHE A 164 -28.21 13.34 8.94
N THR A 165 -29.45 12.99 8.59
CA THR A 165 -30.65 13.74 8.95
C THR A 165 -31.73 12.82 9.54
N ASP A 166 -32.31 13.22 10.68
CA ASP A 166 -33.35 12.46 11.42
C ASP A 166 -34.52 13.40 11.85
N ASN A 167 -35.21 13.93 10.89
CA ASN A 167 -36.39 14.81 11.15
C ASN A 167 -37.61 13.98 11.53
N LYS A 168 -38.36 14.40 12.59
CA LYS A 168 -39.53 13.67 13.08
C LYS A 168 -40.70 14.60 13.39
N ASP A 169 -41.90 14.23 12.96
CA ASP A 169 -43.13 14.87 13.36
C ASP A 169 -43.53 14.33 14.75
N ILE A 170 -43.86 15.23 15.67
CA ILE A 170 -44.16 14.89 17.06
C ILE A 170 -45.47 15.59 17.48
N HIS A 171 -46.43 14.79 17.86
CA HIS A 171 -47.66 15.29 18.48
C HIS A 171 -47.47 15.32 20.01
N SER A 172 -47.52 16.50 20.60
CA SER A 172 -47.41 16.67 22.06
C SER A 172 -48.74 16.34 22.77
N LYS A 173 -48.81 15.20 23.40
CA LYS A 173 -49.96 14.81 24.23
C LYS A 173 -50.23 15.78 25.39
N LYS A 174 -49.20 16.54 25.83
CA LYS A 174 -49.30 17.50 26.94
C LYS A 174 -49.90 18.85 26.52
N THR A 175 -49.64 19.30 25.31
CA THR A 175 -50.07 20.61 24.81
C THR A 175 -51.07 20.54 23.66
N GLY A 176 -51.34 19.38 23.11
CA GLY A 176 -52.21 19.17 21.93
C GLY A 176 -51.66 19.82 20.65
N LYS A 177 -50.41 20.23 20.61
CA LYS A 177 -49.79 20.91 19.45
C LYS A 177 -48.83 19.98 18.71
N ASP A 178 -48.75 20.20 17.40
CA ASP A 178 -47.80 19.51 16.53
C ASP A 178 -46.49 20.26 16.47
N TYR A 179 -45.39 19.50 16.59
CA TYR A 179 -44.00 19.95 16.48
C TYR A 179 -43.27 19.10 15.47
N VAL A 180 -42.28 19.70 14.83
CA VAL A 180 -41.28 18.97 14.06
C VAL A 180 -39.95 19.04 14.79
N LYS A 181 -39.35 17.90 15.11
CA LYS A 181 -37.98 17.83 15.58
C LYS A 181 -37.11 17.83 14.34
N ILE A 182 -36.41 18.93 14.10
CA ILE A 182 -35.32 18.98 13.13
C ILE A 182 -34.08 18.46 13.84
N ALA A 183 -33.51 17.37 13.31
CA ALA A 183 -32.26 16.81 13.83
C ALA A 183 -31.37 16.38 12.68
N PHE A 184 -30.10 16.72 12.77
CA PHE A 184 -29.08 16.31 11.82
C PHE A 184 -27.70 16.26 12.48
N ASP A 185 -26.82 15.42 11.94
CA ASP A 185 -25.44 15.31 12.38
C ASP A 185 -24.55 16.00 11.36
N MET A 186 -23.62 16.82 11.85
CA MET A 186 -22.66 17.54 11.04
C MET A 186 -21.24 17.36 11.56
N THR A 187 -20.28 17.49 10.65
CA THR A 187 -18.86 17.37 10.94
C THR A 187 -18.07 18.42 10.18
N ASP A 188 -17.03 18.93 10.83
CA ASP A 188 -15.95 19.71 10.21
C ASP A 188 -14.65 18.86 10.05
N ARG A 189 -14.77 17.56 10.31
CA ARG A 189 -13.70 16.54 10.33
C ARG A 189 -12.76 16.61 11.53
N THR A 190 -12.89 17.59 12.42
CA THR A 190 -12.22 17.56 13.73
C THR A 190 -13.02 16.71 14.73
N ASN A 191 -14.35 16.76 14.62
CA ASN A 191 -15.30 15.95 15.38
C ASN A 191 -16.69 16.01 14.70
N SER A 192 -17.69 15.34 15.29
CA SER A 192 -19.09 15.37 14.85
C SER A 192 -19.99 15.83 15.99
N VAL A 193 -21.07 16.54 15.64
CA VAL A 193 -22.04 17.01 16.62
C VAL A 193 -23.45 16.88 16.07
N ARG A 194 -24.38 16.46 16.93
CA ARG A 194 -25.82 16.51 16.60
C ARG A 194 -26.35 17.90 16.79
N VAL A 195 -27.03 18.41 15.78
CA VAL A 195 -27.80 19.64 15.82
C VAL A 195 -29.27 19.27 15.98
N SER A 196 -29.97 19.79 16.99
CA SER A 196 -31.35 19.42 17.26
C SER A 196 -32.20 20.58 17.74
N LYS A 197 -33.39 20.74 17.18
CA LYS A 197 -34.38 21.77 17.56
C LYS A 197 -35.80 21.30 17.38
N PHE A 198 -36.64 21.60 18.35
CA PHE A 198 -38.09 21.44 18.23
C PHE A 198 -38.72 22.76 17.73
N LEU A 199 -39.40 22.69 16.60
CA LEU A 199 -40.15 23.81 16.02
C LEU A 199 -41.61 23.48 15.99
N ALA A 200 -42.45 24.47 16.26
CA ALA A 200 -43.91 24.31 16.03
C ALA A 200 -44.16 24.09 14.53
N ALA A 201 -45.09 23.20 14.17
CA ALA A 201 -45.34 22.80 12.79
C ALA A 201 -45.63 23.97 11.85
N ASP A 202 -46.30 25.03 12.36
CA ASP A 202 -46.58 26.27 11.65
C ASP A 202 -45.32 27.15 11.38
N LYS A 203 -44.21 26.88 12.07
CA LYS A 203 -42.95 27.64 11.97
C LYS A 203 -41.83 26.92 11.24
N VAL A 204 -42.05 25.70 10.83
CA VAL A 204 -41.01 24.88 10.17
C VAL A 204 -40.68 25.39 8.77
N GLY A 205 -41.71 25.84 8.01
CA GLY A 205 -41.53 26.26 6.61
C GLY A 205 -40.74 25.23 5.80
N ASP A 206 -39.80 25.71 4.97
CA ASP A 206 -38.95 24.89 4.14
C ASP A 206 -37.65 24.42 4.85
N THR A 207 -37.48 24.73 6.15
CA THR A 207 -36.22 24.45 6.88
C THR A 207 -35.83 22.98 6.81
N ALA A 208 -36.78 22.07 7.09
CA ALA A 208 -36.51 20.64 7.10
C ALA A 208 -36.13 20.09 5.70
N SER A 209 -36.76 20.62 4.65
CA SER A 209 -36.51 20.19 3.26
C SER A 209 -35.19 20.70 2.69
N GLN A 210 -34.64 21.80 3.23
CA GLN A 210 -33.37 22.38 2.82
C GLN A 210 -32.15 21.70 3.47
N ILE A 211 -32.34 21.05 4.64
CA ILE A 211 -31.29 20.35 5.35
C ILE A 211 -31.20 18.91 4.83
N LYS A 212 -30.20 18.62 4.03
CA LYS A 212 -29.97 17.30 3.41
C LYS A 212 -28.52 16.87 3.59
N ASN A 213 -28.29 15.57 3.52
CA ASN A 213 -26.93 15.03 3.51
C ASN A 213 -26.12 15.68 2.37
N GLY A 214 -24.87 16.08 2.69
CA GLY A 214 -23.98 16.82 1.79
C GLY A 214 -24.14 18.35 1.86
N LEU A 215 -25.12 18.89 2.60
CA LEU A 215 -25.21 20.33 2.81
C LEU A 215 -24.04 20.81 3.64
N TYR A 216 -23.29 21.79 3.13
CA TYR A 216 -22.28 22.51 3.91
C TYR A 216 -22.90 23.78 4.47
N CYS A 217 -22.89 23.96 5.78
CA CYS A 217 -23.59 25.05 6.44
C CYS A 217 -22.82 25.57 7.66
N THR A 218 -23.12 26.83 8.02
CA THR A 218 -22.73 27.44 9.28
C THR A 218 -23.90 27.34 10.23
N VAL A 219 -23.68 26.82 11.41
CA VAL A 219 -24.67 26.71 12.48
C VAL A 219 -24.19 27.47 13.69
N GLN A 220 -25.02 28.41 14.16
CA GLN A 220 -24.82 29.07 15.43
C GLN A 220 -25.87 28.59 16.41
N GLY A 221 -25.47 28.30 17.63
CA GLY A 221 -26.37 27.78 18.63
C GLY A 221 -25.69 27.59 19.98
N LYS A 222 -26.46 27.07 20.92
CA LYS A 222 -25.98 26.77 22.26
C LYS A 222 -25.67 25.29 22.40
N MET A 223 -24.49 24.98 22.88
CA MET A 223 -24.15 23.61 23.28
C MET A 223 -24.87 23.26 24.58
N VAL A 224 -25.69 22.23 24.55
CA VAL A 224 -26.48 21.75 25.69
C VAL A 224 -26.32 20.25 25.84
N TYR A 225 -26.35 19.75 27.07
CA TYR A 225 -26.37 18.32 27.33
C TYR A 225 -27.80 17.79 27.19
N ASP A 226 -28.04 16.94 26.21
CA ASP A 226 -29.34 16.24 26.07
C ASP A 226 -29.37 15.03 27.00
N SER A 227 -30.12 15.13 28.10
CA SER A 227 -30.24 14.08 29.10
C SER A 227 -30.90 12.80 28.56
N TYR A 228 -31.65 12.90 27.46
CA TYR A 228 -32.32 11.76 26.83
C TYR A 228 -31.35 11.02 25.86
N ALA A 229 -30.62 11.77 25.02
CA ALA A 229 -29.59 11.21 24.13
C ALA A 229 -28.29 10.90 24.86
N LYS A 230 -28.10 11.44 26.09
CA LYS A 230 -26.87 11.34 26.90
C LYS A 230 -25.62 11.87 26.18
N GLU A 231 -25.77 12.89 25.33
CA GLU A 231 -24.72 13.48 24.55
C GLU A 231 -24.82 15.02 24.51
N MET A 232 -23.73 15.69 24.12
CA MET A 232 -23.75 17.11 23.83
C MET A 232 -24.40 17.34 22.48
N VAL A 233 -25.41 18.20 22.43
CA VAL A 233 -26.11 18.59 21.21
C VAL A 233 -26.05 20.11 21.02
N LEU A 234 -26.01 20.56 19.78
CA LEU A 234 -26.10 21.97 19.43
C LEU A 234 -27.55 22.34 19.21
N GLU A 235 -28.10 23.19 20.07
CA GLU A 235 -29.42 23.78 19.87
C GLU A 235 -29.30 25.04 19.00
N PRO A 236 -29.69 24.99 17.70
CA PRO A 236 -29.42 26.06 16.77
C PRO A 236 -30.28 27.29 17.03
N THR A 237 -29.68 28.47 16.91
CA THR A 237 -30.33 29.79 16.84
C THR A 237 -30.34 30.37 15.43
N GLY A 238 -29.38 29.92 14.59
CA GLY A 238 -29.29 30.28 13.18
C GLY A 238 -28.56 29.21 12.37
N ILE A 239 -29.04 28.97 11.15
CA ILE A 239 -28.42 28.05 10.17
C ILE A 239 -28.39 28.76 8.83
N VAL A 240 -27.19 28.81 8.21
CA VAL A 240 -26.96 29.46 6.90
C VAL A 240 -26.19 28.50 5.98
N LYS A 241 -26.58 28.44 4.71
CA LYS A 241 -25.81 27.75 3.69
C LYS A 241 -24.42 28.36 3.58
N ALA A 242 -23.42 27.55 3.54
CA ALA A 242 -22.05 27.97 3.32
C ALA A 242 -21.43 27.24 2.14
N LYS A 243 -20.43 27.86 1.52
CA LYS A 243 -19.66 27.17 0.48
C LYS A 243 -18.60 26.31 1.16
N LYS A 244 -18.58 25.03 0.81
CA LYS A 244 -17.50 24.14 1.27
C LYS A 244 -16.16 24.69 0.77
N PRO A 245 -15.19 24.96 1.65
CA PRO A 245 -13.87 25.36 1.22
C PRO A 245 -13.26 24.22 0.37
N VAL A 246 -12.89 24.58 -0.83
CA VAL A 246 -12.23 23.66 -1.77
C VAL A 246 -10.80 24.15 -1.93
N ARG A 247 -9.81 23.25 -1.73
CA ARG A 247 -8.42 23.57 -1.98
C ARG A 247 -8.26 24.08 -3.41
N GLN A 248 -7.43 25.09 -3.59
CA GLN A 248 -7.12 25.73 -4.87
C GLN A 248 -5.64 25.56 -5.18
N ASP A 249 -5.31 25.36 -6.43
CA ASP A 249 -3.94 25.47 -6.93
C ASP A 249 -3.61 26.95 -7.13
N LYS A 250 -2.77 27.51 -6.25
CA LYS A 250 -2.43 28.93 -6.18
C LYS A 250 -1.21 29.31 -7.03
N ALA A 251 -0.52 28.33 -7.62
CA ALA A 251 0.63 28.63 -8.47
C ALA A 251 0.21 29.50 -9.66
N GLU A 252 1.03 30.44 -10.00
CA GLU A 252 0.83 31.26 -11.21
C GLU A 252 1.43 30.57 -12.44
N GLY A 253 0.87 30.85 -13.60
CA GLY A 253 1.38 30.33 -14.87
C GLY A 253 1.04 28.85 -15.13
N MET A 254 2.01 28.11 -15.66
CA MET A 254 1.83 26.71 -16.06
C MET A 254 1.70 25.83 -14.83
N LYS A 255 0.66 24.99 -14.81
CA LYS A 255 0.45 24.00 -13.74
C LYS A 255 1.22 22.71 -14.03
N ARG A 256 1.53 21.96 -12.96
CA ARG A 256 2.12 20.62 -13.06
C ARG A 256 1.16 19.63 -13.71
N VAL A 257 1.70 18.54 -14.20
CA VAL A 257 0.92 17.35 -14.59
C VAL A 257 1.21 16.24 -13.58
N GLU A 258 0.17 15.63 -13.01
CA GLU A 258 0.37 14.41 -12.21
C GLU A 258 0.55 13.22 -13.14
N LEU A 259 1.65 12.47 -12.93
CA LEU A 259 2.03 11.33 -13.77
C LEU A 259 1.98 9.99 -13.01
N HIS A 260 1.74 10.03 -11.69
CA HIS A 260 1.65 8.85 -10.84
C HIS A 260 0.45 8.98 -9.88
N LEU A 261 -0.68 8.36 -10.25
CA LEU A 261 -1.95 8.54 -9.57
C LEU A 261 -2.80 7.28 -9.60
N HIS A 262 -3.35 6.94 -8.44
CA HIS A 262 -4.23 5.79 -8.21
C HIS A 262 -5.67 6.24 -8.01
N THR A 263 -6.57 5.56 -8.70
CA THR A 263 -8.02 5.70 -8.51
C THR A 263 -8.53 4.60 -7.57
N ASN A 264 -9.83 4.61 -7.28
CA ASN A 264 -10.47 3.51 -6.55
C ASN A 264 -10.43 2.15 -7.29
N MET A 265 -9.92 2.12 -8.52
CA MET A 265 -9.66 0.87 -9.26
C MET A 265 -8.34 0.20 -8.86
N SER A 266 -7.44 0.92 -8.16
CA SER A 266 -6.38 0.33 -7.36
C SER A 266 -6.99 -0.27 -6.09
N ALA A 267 -7.53 -1.48 -6.22
CA ALA A 267 -8.37 -2.12 -5.22
C ALA A 267 -7.70 -2.20 -3.85
N MET A 268 -8.43 -1.77 -2.80
CA MET A 268 -8.00 -1.75 -1.41
C MET A 268 -6.83 -0.78 -1.12
N ASP A 269 -6.55 0.17 -2.02
CA ASP A 269 -5.47 1.14 -1.89
C ASP A 269 -5.91 2.56 -2.29
N GLY A 270 -6.29 2.78 -3.54
CA GLY A 270 -6.84 4.05 -4.00
C GLY A 270 -8.26 4.30 -3.48
N MET A 271 -8.56 5.55 -3.13
CA MET A 271 -9.82 5.92 -2.46
C MET A 271 -10.80 6.68 -3.35
N THR A 272 -10.30 7.43 -4.31
CA THR A 272 -11.08 8.44 -5.02
C THR A 272 -11.46 7.96 -6.41
N SER A 273 -12.70 8.21 -6.84
CA SER A 273 -13.14 7.90 -8.21
C SER A 273 -12.36 8.69 -9.25
N THR A 274 -12.15 8.08 -10.40
CA THR A 274 -11.48 8.70 -11.56
C THR A 274 -12.11 10.04 -11.93
N ALA A 275 -13.43 10.10 -11.98
CA ALA A 275 -14.15 11.33 -12.33
C ALA A 275 -13.89 12.48 -11.34
N ALA A 276 -13.81 12.19 -10.03
CA ALA A 276 -13.55 13.22 -9.02
C ALA A 276 -12.13 13.79 -9.14
N LEU A 277 -11.13 12.94 -9.38
CA LEU A 277 -9.73 13.33 -9.59
C LEU A 277 -9.59 14.20 -10.84
N LEU A 278 -10.16 13.76 -11.97
CA LEU A 278 -10.16 14.52 -13.23
C LEU A 278 -10.84 15.89 -13.09
N CYS A 279 -12.00 15.94 -12.44
CA CYS A 279 -12.70 17.20 -12.19
C CYS A 279 -11.87 18.16 -11.33
N ARG A 280 -11.18 17.66 -10.29
CA ARG A 280 -10.31 18.48 -9.45
C ARG A 280 -9.13 19.03 -10.22
N ALA A 281 -8.44 18.21 -11.00
CA ALA A 281 -7.33 18.64 -11.84
C ALA A 281 -7.75 19.73 -12.85
N ALA A 282 -8.89 19.53 -13.53
CA ALA A 282 -9.45 20.51 -14.47
C ALA A 282 -9.83 21.83 -13.77
N GLN A 283 -10.48 21.78 -12.60
CA GLN A 283 -10.83 22.95 -11.79
C GLN A 283 -9.59 23.74 -11.33
N TRP A 284 -8.45 23.08 -11.13
CA TRP A 284 -7.18 23.71 -10.82
C TRP A 284 -6.42 24.26 -12.05
N GLY A 285 -6.95 23.98 -13.25
CA GLY A 285 -6.34 24.41 -14.50
C GLY A 285 -5.18 23.54 -14.96
N HIS A 286 -5.09 22.29 -14.49
CA HIS A 286 -4.14 21.33 -15.02
C HIS A 286 -4.53 20.97 -16.47
N ARG A 287 -3.56 20.98 -17.37
CA ARG A 287 -3.81 20.67 -18.78
C ARG A 287 -3.83 19.18 -19.12
N ALA A 288 -3.26 18.36 -18.23
CA ALA A 288 -3.21 16.92 -18.38
C ALA A 288 -3.13 16.24 -17.00
N MET A 289 -3.49 14.96 -16.93
CA MET A 289 -3.33 14.09 -15.78
C MET A 289 -3.20 12.64 -16.24
N ALA A 290 -2.28 11.89 -15.64
CA ALA A 290 -2.17 10.45 -15.86
C ALA A 290 -3.03 9.66 -14.88
N ILE A 291 -3.43 8.46 -15.29
CA ILE A 291 -4.04 7.42 -14.47
C ILE A 291 -3.09 6.24 -14.50
N THR A 292 -2.63 5.79 -13.34
CA THR A 292 -1.60 4.73 -13.22
C THR A 292 -1.95 3.71 -12.15
N ASP A 293 -3.16 3.14 -12.21
CA ASP A 293 -3.61 2.13 -11.27
C ASP A 293 -2.72 0.88 -11.26
N HIS A 294 -2.68 0.17 -10.13
CA HIS A 294 -1.86 -1.03 -9.91
C HIS A 294 -2.22 -2.19 -10.85
N GLY A 295 -1.49 -2.34 -11.95
CA GLY A 295 -1.57 -3.47 -12.88
C GLY A 295 -2.88 -3.63 -13.63
N VAL A 296 -3.76 -2.63 -13.61
CA VAL A 296 -5.12 -2.69 -14.18
C VAL A 296 -5.48 -1.45 -14.98
N ALA A 297 -6.45 -1.58 -15.89
CA ALA A 297 -6.95 -0.51 -16.76
C ALA A 297 -8.46 -0.21 -16.56
N GLN A 298 -9.05 -0.64 -15.43
CA GLN A 298 -10.48 -0.49 -15.19
C GLN A 298 -10.95 0.97 -15.09
N ALA A 299 -10.07 1.90 -14.73
CA ALA A 299 -10.38 3.32 -14.68
C ALA A 299 -10.52 3.97 -16.07
N PHE A 300 -10.01 3.35 -17.14
CA PHE A 300 -10.00 3.95 -18.47
C PHE A 300 -11.38 4.23 -19.05
N PRO A 301 -12.36 3.30 -18.98
CA PRO A 301 -13.74 3.59 -19.41
C PRO A 301 -14.40 4.69 -18.55
N GLU A 302 -14.16 4.71 -17.25
CA GLU A 302 -14.70 5.75 -16.36
C GLU A 302 -14.15 7.13 -16.73
N ALA A 303 -12.85 7.24 -17.01
CA ALA A 303 -12.20 8.47 -17.44
C ALA A 303 -12.81 8.99 -18.74
N LEU A 304 -12.98 8.10 -19.72
CA LEU A 304 -13.62 8.42 -20.99
C LEU A 304 -15.07 8.90 -20.80
N HIS A 305 -15.86 8.19 -20.00
CA HIS A 305 -17.23 8.56 -19.71
C HIS A 305 -17.36 9.88 -18.95
N ALA A 306 -16.40 10.17 -18.04
CA ALA A 306 -16.34 11.44 -17.36
C ALA A 306 -16.09 12.59 -18.35
N GLN A 307 -15.12 12.42 -19.26
CA GLN A 307 -14.74 13.43 -20.24
C GLN A 307 -15.83 13.65 -21.32
N GLU A 308 -16.49 12.61 -21.82
CA GLU A 308 -17.50 12.70 -22.86
C GLU A 308 -18.94 12.89 -22.34
N GLY A 309 -19.19 12.60 -21.04
CA GLY A 309 -20.51 12.56 -20.40
C GLY A 309 -20.80 13.74 -19.46
N LYS A 310 -21.24 13.42 -18.25
CA LYS A 310 -21.75 14.40 -17.26
C LYS A 310 -20.74 15.45 -16.84
N GLN A 311 -19.43 15.11 -16.80
CA GLN A 311 -18.36 15.99 -16.35
C GLN A 311 -17.67 16.73 -17.53
N LYS A 312 -18.15 16.56 -18.76
CA LYS A 312 -17.57 17.19 -19.96
C LYS A 312 -17.34 18.69 -19.82
N ASN A 313 -18.28 19.42 -19.25
CA ASN A 313 -18.19 20.87 -19.08
C ASN A 313 -17.14 21.29 -18.03
N ILE A 314 -16.72 20.39 -17.14
CA ILE A 314 -15.70 20.63 -16.11
C ILE A 314 -14.34 20.22 -16.65
N ILE A 315 -14.22 18.98 -17.16
CA ILE A 315 -12.97 18.39 -17.63
C ILE A 315 -12.50 19.03 -18.94
N GLY A 316 -13.45 19.37 -19.84
CA GLY A 316 -13.15 20.03 -21.12
C GLY A 316 -12.13 19.24 -21.95
N ASP A 317 -11.16 20.00 -22.50
CA ASP A 317 -10.10 19.47 -23.36
C ASP A 317 -8.84 19.02 -22.58
N MET A 318 -8.93 18.87 -21.25
CA MET A 318 -7.82 18.37 -20.43
C MET A 318 -7.39 16.99 -20.96
N LYS A 319 -6.09 16.81 -21.24
CA LYS A 319 -5.55 15.55 -21.74
C LYS A 319 -5.54 14.50 -20.63
N ILE A 320 -6.16 13.35 -20.88
CA ILE A 320 -6.04 12.18 -20.03
C ILE A 320 -4.93 11.29 -20.59
N ILE A 321 -3.92 11.01 -19.76
CA ILE A 321 -2.82 10.11 -20.09
C ILE A 321 -3.15 8.76 -19.47
N TYR A 322 -3.29 7.74 -20.29
CA TYR A 322 -3.59 6.39 -19.86
C TYR A 322 -2.29 5.65 -19.56
N GLY A 323 -2.23 4.97 -18.40
CA GLY A 323 -1.06 4.24 -17.98
C GLY A 323 -1.40 3.30 -16.81
N ILE A 324 -0.41 2.60 -16.32
CA ILE A 324 -0.51 1.74 -15.14
C ILE A 324 0.78 1.83 -14.32
N GLU A 325 0.67 1.53 -13.03
CA GLU A 325 1.80 1.11 -12.23
C GLU A 325 1.86 -0.43 -12.22
N ALA A 326 2.85 -1.00 -12.91
CA ALA A 326 3.01 -2.42 -13.07
C ALA A 326 3.77 -3.05 -11.90
N TYR A 327 3.45 -4.31 -11.57
CA TYR A 327 4.29 -5.15 -10.72
C TYR A 327 5.38 -5.79 -11.58
N TYR A 328 6.49 -5.10 -11.68
CA TYR A 328 7.62 -5.42 -12.53
C TYR A 328 8.56 -6.43 -11.87
N ILE A 329 9.13 -7.29 -12.66
CA ILE A 329 10.26 -8.13 -12.30
C ILE A 329 11.32 -8.06 -13.38
N ASN A 330 12.58 -7.93 -12.96
CA ASN A 330 13.71 -7.97 -13.88
C ASN A 330 14.15 -9.42 -14.10
N ASP A 331 13.53 -10.11 -15.04
CA ASP A 331 13.79 -11.50 -15.36
C ASP A 331 15.04 -11.71 -16.25
N GLU A 332 15.67 -10.61 -16.69
CA GLU A 332 16.90 -10.67 -17.48
C GLU A 332 18.15 -10.47 -16.64
N ASP A 333 18.10 -9.57 -15.65
CA ASP A 333 19.26 -9.24 -14.82
C ASP A 333 19.31 -10.01 -13.50
N THR A 334 18.15 -10.30 -12.88
CA THR A 334 18.11 -10.91 -11.54
C THR A 334 18.44 -12.40 -11.54
N LEU A 335 18.61 -13.00 -12.69
CA LEU A 335 19.17 -14.34 -12.84
C LEU A 335 20.70 -14.33 -12.82
N SER A 336 21.31 -13.18 -12.61
CA SER A 336 22.74 -13.03 -12.44
C SER A 336 23.17 -13.53 -11.05
N VAL A 337 23.49 -14.80 -10.98
CA VAL A 337 24.19 -15.41 -9.84
C VAL A 337 25.56 -14.81 -9.68
N VAL A 338 26.23 -14.50 -10.79
CA VAL A 338 27.57 -13.88 -10.84
C VAL A 338 27.43 -12.44 -11.33
N ARG A 339 27.90 -11.50 -10.52
CA ARG A 339 27.94 -10.05 -10.80
C ARG A 339 29.36 -9.59 -10.78
N GLY A 340 29.90 -9.15 -11.91
CA GLY A 340 31.29 -8.71 -12.09
C GLY A 340 31.90 -9.26 -13.36
N LYS A 341 33.19 -9.01 -13.54
CA LYS A 341 33.91 -9.29 -14.81
C LYS A 341 34.85 -10.52 -14.76
N SER A 342 34.90 -11.20 -13.61
CA SER A 342 35.80 -12.35 -13.47
C SER A 342 35.33 -13.54 -14.32
N ALA A 343 36.29 -14.19 -15.00
CA ALA A 343 36.12 -15.47 -15.68
C ALA A 343 36.94 -16.55 -14.98
N GLU A 344 36.93 -16.57 -13.63
CA GLU A 344 37.67 -17.55 -12.84
C GLU A 344 37.21 -18.97 -13.18
N PRO A 345 38.15 -19.92 -13.43
CA PRO A 345 37.79 -21.32 -13.60
C PRO A 345 37.05 -21.87 -12.39
N LEU A 346 36.05 -22.77 -12.59
CA LEU A 346 35.35 -23.39 -11.47
C LEU A 346 36.25 -24.27 -10.57
N THR A 347 37.44 -24.61 -11.03
CA THR A 347 38.53 -25.22 -10.24
C THR A 347 39.45 -24.16 -9.62
N GLY A 348 39.19 -22.89 -9.83
CA GLY A 348 40.06 -21.80 -9.35
C GLY A 348 39.82 -21.46 -7.87
N THR A 349 40.14 -20.22 -7.51
CA THR A 349 40.07 -19.74 -6.13
C THR A 349 38.85 -18.89 -5.90
N PHE A 350 38.11 -19.16 -4.83
CA PHE A 350 36.93 -18.42 -4.40
C PHE A 350 37.05 -18.06 -2.91
N ILE A 351 36.56 -16.87 -2.55
CA ILE A 351 36.52 -16.41 -1.17
C ILE A 351 35.04 -16.42 -0.72
N VAL A 352 34.70 -17.40 0.08
CA VAL A 352 33.36 -17.52 0.64
C VAL A 352 33.32 -16.81 1.98
N PHE A 353 32.49 -15.80 2.13
CA PHE A 353 32.49 -14.94 3.32
C PHE A 353 31.08 -14.63 3.83
N ASP A 354 31.01 -14.24 5.08
CA ASP A 354 29.83 -13.87 5.79
C ASP A 354 30.14 -12.76 6.79
N LEU A 355 29.23 -11.82 7.00
CA LEU A 355 29.39 -10.67 7.87
C LEU A 355 28.31 -10.65 8.96
N GLU A 356 28.71 -10.35 10.20
CA GLU A 356 27.77 -9.92 11.22
C GLU A 356 27.83 -8.41 11.36
N THR A 357 26.67 -7.78 11.66
CA THR A 357 26.52 -6.33 11.62
C THR A 357 25.60 -5.83 12.74
N THR A 358 25.65 -4.53 13.06
CA THR A 358 24.76 -3.93 14.06
C THR A 358 23.31 -3.75 13.58
N GLY A 359 23.01 -4.07 12.32
CA GLY A 359 21.69 -3.96 11.71
C GLY A 359 21.72 -4.19 10.20
N LEU A 360 20.64 -3.90 9.50
CA LEU A 360 20.46 -4.33 8.11
C LEU A 360 20.91 -3.32 7.04
N ASN A 361 21.09 -2.05 7.39
CA ASN A 361 21.40 -0.99 6.43
C ASN A 361 22.88 -0.63 6.39
N PRO A 362 23.63 -0.92 5.31
CA PRO A 362 25.05 -0.63 5.21
C PRO A 362 25.40 0.87 5.26
N ALA A 363 24.45 1.77 5.05
CA ALA A 363 24.68 3.21 5.14
C ALA A 363 24.72 3.73 6.58
N SER A 364 24.02 3.09 7.52
CA SER A 364 23.84 3.52 8.91
C SER A 364 24.38 2.53 9.94
N GLU A 365 24.61 1.29 9.53
CA GLU A 365 25.02 0.20 10.39
C GLU A 365 26.51 -0.17 10.18
N GLU A 366 27.08 -0.85 11.16
CA GLU A 366 28.50 -1.18 11.19
C GLU A 366 28.72 -2.69 11.17
N ILE A 367 29.87 -3.12 10.64
CA ILE A 367 30.33 -4.51 10.69
C ILE A 367 30.80 -4.81 12.11
N THR A 368 30.44 -5.99 12.65
CA THR A 368 30.90 -6.49 13.96
C THR A 368 31.79 -7.73 13.86
N GLU A 369 31.67 -8.52 12.79
CA GLU A 369 32.53 -9.67 12.50
C GLU A 369 32.67 -9.86 10.99
N ILE A 370 33.88 -10.25 10.55
CA ILE A 370 34.19 -10.70 9.19
C ILE A 370 34.71 -12.12 9.27
N ALA A 371 34.03 -13.06 8.64
CA ALA A 371 34.51 -14.43 8.53
C ALA A 371 34.52 -14.91 7.09
N ALA A 372 35.49 -15.70 6.72
CA ALA A 372 35.62 -16.22 5.37
C ALA A 372 36.39 -17.55 5.32
N VAL A 373 36.11 -18.31 4.26
CA VAL A 373 36.92 -19.48 3.89
C VAL A 373 37.40 -19.35 2.46
N ARG A 374 38.62 -19.83 2.18
CA ARG A 374 39.16 -19.88 0.84
C ARG A 374 38.94 -21.28 0.26
N VAL A 375 38.23 -21.33 -0.85
CA VAL A 375 37.99 -22.55 -1.62
C VAL A 375 38.92 -22.56 -2.83
N VAL A 376 39.71 -23.61 -2.99
CA VAL A 376 40.59 -23.83 -4.15
C VAL A 376 40.33 -25.24 -4.67
N ASP A 377 40.15 -25.39 -5.96
CA ASP A 377 39.83 -26.66 -6.63
C ASP A 377 38.77 -27.49 -5.91
N GLY A 378 37.70 -26.82 -5.48
CA GLY A 378 36.54 -27.45 -4.81
C GLY A 378 36.81 -27.93 -3.37
N ALA A 379 37.93 -27.50 -2.72
CA ALA A 379 38.24 -27.81 -1.34
C ALA A 379 38.52 -26.54 -0.52
N ILE A 380 38.08 -26.53 0.74
CA ILE A 380 38.38 -25.45 1.69
C ILE A 380 39.86 -25.62 2.11
N GLN A 381 40.68 -24.59 1.93
CA GLN A 381 42.10 -24.58 2.21
C GLN A 381 42.44 -23.92 3.55
N ASP A 382 41.94 -22.72 3.76
CA ASP A 382 42.18 -21.91 4.96
C ASP A 382 40.94 -21.01 5.27
N SER A 383 41.00 -20.34 6.41
CA SER A 383 39.95 -19.48 6.87
C SER A 383 40.48 -18.16 7.43
N PHE A 384 39.65 -17.14 7.40
CA PHE A 384 39.89 -15.84 8.01
C PHE A 384 38.73 -15.53 8.96
N GLN A 385 39.04 -14.95 10.13
CA GLN A 385 38.02 -14.45 11.05
C GLN A 385 38.60 -13.29 11.85
N THR A 386 37.81 -12.22 11.98
CA THR A 386 38.10 -11.11 12.89
C THR A 386 36.81 -10.45 13.36
N TYR A 387 36.80 -10.12 14.66
CA TYR A 387 35.79 -9.17 15.15
C TYR A 387 36.17 -7.77 14.71
N VAL A 388 35.20 -6.86 14.68
CA VAL A 388 35.39 -5.45 14.31
C VAL A 388 34.70 -4.60 15.38
N ASN A 389 35.39 -3.58 15.90
CA ASN A 389 34.77 -2.65 16.83
C ASN A 389 33.91 -1.64 16.06
N PRO A 390 32.56 -1.66 16.25
CA PRO A 390 31.67 -0.79 15.51
C PRO A 390 31.64 0.66 16.03
N HIS A 391 32.30 0.96 17.14
CA HIS A 391 32.28 2.26 17.84
C HIS A 391 30.87 2.80 18.13
N LYS A 392 29.88 1.93 18.19
CA LYS A 392 28.50 2.24 18.57
C LYS A 392 27.92 1.04 19.34
N PRO A 393 26.93 1.24 20.23
CA PRO A 393 26.30 0.15 20.96
C PRO A 393 25.64 -0.85 20.00
N ILE A 394 25.85 -2.14 20.26
CA ILE A 394 25.19 -3.22 19.54
C ILE A 394 23.77 -3.39 20.12
N PRO A 395 22.69 -3.31 19.30
CA PRO A 395 21.33 -3.52 19.78
C PRO A 395 21.17 -4.89 20.45
N SER A 396 20.43 -4.96 21.55
CA SER A 396 20.20 -6.21 22.30
C SER A 396 19.64 -7.34 21.42
N GLU A 397 18.78 -7.00 20.47
CA GLU A 397 18.20 -7.95 19.50
C GLU A 397 19.27 -8.57 18.60
N ILE A 398 20.28 -7.79 18.23
CA ILE A 398 21.43 -8.26 17.44
C ILE A 398 22.33 -9.14 18.30
N THR A 399 22.60 -8.73 19.56
CA THR A 399 23.38 -9.56 20.50
C THR A 399 22.70 -10.91 20.75
N GLU A 400 21.37 -10.93 20.91
CA GLU A 400 20.59 -12.18 21.07
C GLU A 400 20.68 -13.06 19.80
N LEU A 401 20.75 -12.46 18.63
CA LEU A 401 20.79 -13.16 17.35
C LEU A 401 22.17 -13.72 17.06
N THR A 402 23.23 -12.91 17.20
CA THR A 402 24.60 -13.24 16.77
C THR A 402 25.50 -13.75 17.89
N GLY A 403 25.11 -13.50 19.14
CA GLY A 403 25.92 -13.75 20.33
C GLY A 403 27.08 -12.76 20.51
N ILE A 404 27.17 -11.72 19.68
CA ILE A 404 28.20 -10.67 19.74
C ILE A 404 27.70 -9.53 20.62
N SER A 405 28.41 -9.25 21.71
CA SER A 405 28.12 -8.14 22.62
C SER A 405 29.15 -7.01 22.50
N ASP A 406 28.84 -5.85 23.10
CA ASP A 406 29.82 -4.75 23.18
C ASP A 406 31.11 -5.16 23.84
N GLU A 407 31.10 -6.07 24.83
CA GLU A 407 32.29 -6.58 25.48
C GLU A 407 33.14 -7.46 24.52
N THR A 408 32.47 -8.22 23.63
CA THR A 408 33.14 -9.08 22.63
C THR A 408 34.00 -8.26 21.68
N VAL A 409 33.50 -7.09 21.26
CA VAL A 409 34.16 -6.24 20.25
C VAL A 409 34.98 -5.09 20.84
N ALA A 410 34.94 -4.89 22.17
CA ALA A 410 35.58 -3.74 22.82
C ALA A 410 37.09 -3.61 22.50
N ASN A 411 37.80 -4.72 22.36
CA ASN A 411 39.24 -4.76 22.04
C ASN A 411 39.53 -5.29 20.61
N ALA A 412 38.49 -5.38 19.77
CA ALA A 412 38.65 -5.78 18.38
C ALA A 412 39.27 -4.64 17.54
N PRO A 413 39.94 -4.97 16.42
CA PRO A 413 40.45 -3.96 15.52
C PRO A 413 39.33 -3.09 14.95
N ASP A 414 39.67 -1.86 14.61
CA ASP A 414 38.78 -0.96 13.93
C ASP A 414 38.53 -1.36 12.47
N LEU A 415 37.47 -0.79 11.86
CA LEU A 415 37.15 -1.04 10.46
C LEU A 415 38.36 -0.75 9.52
N ASN A 416 39.15 0.30 9.81
CA ASN A 416 40.33 0.69 9.05
C ASN A 416 41.51 -0.30 9.13
N GLU A 417 41.48 -1.25 10.05
CA GLU A 417 42.45 -2.33 10.16
C GLU A 417 41.87 -3.66 9.66
N ALA A 418 40.64 -3.98 10.08
CA ALA A 418 40.03 -5.27 9.77
C ALA A 418 39.74 -5.46 8.28
N VAL A 419 39.19 -4.44 7.60
CA VAL A 419 38.84 -4.53 6.18
C VAL A 419 40.08 -4.67 5.29
N PRO A 420 41.15 -3.85 5.44
CA PRO A 420 42.40 -4.08 4.69
C PRO A 420 43.03 -5.45 4.97
N GLN A 421 42.98 -5.96 6.20
CA GLN A 421 43.48 -7.30 6.52
C GLN A 421 42.69 -8.39 5.79
N PHE A 422 41.38 -8.29 5.80
CA PHE A 422 40.49 -9.19 5.05
C PHE A 422 40.80 -9.14 3.55
N LEU A 423 40.86 -7.94 2.96
CA LEU A 423 41.13 -7.78 1.53
C LEU A 423 42.49 -8.33 1.12
N ALA A 424 43.53 -8.10 1.93
CA ALA A 424 44.86 -8.67 1.68
C ALA A 424 44.85 -10.21 1.71
N TRP A 425 44.17 -10.80 2.70
CA TRP A 425 43.99 -12.25 2.76
C TRP A 425 43.09 -12.75 1.60
N ALA A 426 42.04 -12.03 1.22
CA ALA A 426 41.14 -12.38 0.13
C ALA A 426 41.73 -12.20 -1.28
N GLY A 427 42.94 -11.66 -1.43
CA GLY A 427 43.63 -11.49 -2.70
C GLY A 427 43.33 -10.19 -3.42
N GLU A 428 42.96 -9.12 -2.71
CA GLU A 428 42.83 -7.75 -3.21
C GLU A 428 41.82 -7.58 -4.37
N GLY A 429 40.71 -8.36 -4.36
CA GLY A 429 39.70 -8.35 -5.42
C GLY A 429 40.00 -9.22 -6.63
N LYS A 430 41.15 -9.95 -6.62
CA LYS A 430 41.51 -10.87 -7.70
C LYS A 430 40.56 -12.04 -7.83
N TYR A 431 40.06 -12.58 -6.70
CA TYR A 431 39.20 -13.75 -6.65
C TYR A 431 37.74 -13.38 -6.45
N PRO A 432 36.82 -14.15 -7.01
CA PRO A 432 35.38 -13.93 -6.77
C PRO A 432 35.05 -14.08 -5.28
N LEU A 433 34.23 -13.15 -4.77
CA LEU A 433 33.64 -13.18 -3.44
C LEU A 433 32.29 -13.90 -3.49
N VAL A 434 32.06 -14.82 -2.58
CA VAL A 434 30.85 -15.65 -2.54
C VAL A 434 30.15 -15.44 -1.21
N ALA A 435 28.88 -15.11 -1.25
CA ALA A 435 28.05 -14.94 -0.05
C ALA A 435 26.63 -15.48 -0.26
N HIS A 436 25.89 -15.64 0.83
CA HIS A 436 24.50 -16.09 0.79
C HIS A 436 23.55 -14.91 0.92
N ASN A 437 22.88 -14.49 -0.15
CA ASN A 437 22.26 -13.18 -0.33
C ASN A 437 23.33 -12.09 -0.46
N ALA A 438 24.26 -12.33 -1.38
CA ALA A 438 25.48 -11.55 -1.56
C ALA A 438 25.28 -10.02 -1.67
N GLY A 439 24.06 -9.56 -2.00
CA GLY A 439 23.73 -8.14 -1.98
C GLY A 439 23.90 -7.48 -0.61
N PHE A 440 23.64 -8.21 0.48
CA PHE A 440 23.80 -7.73 1.85
C PHE A 440 25.28 -7.56 2.20
N ASP A 441 26.06 -8.64 2.16
CA ASP A 441 27.46 -8.63 2.58
C ASP A 441 28.31 -7.72 1.70
N MET A 442 28.09 -7.76 0.40
CA MET A 442 28.77 -6.88 -0.55
C MET A 442 28.40 -5.41 -0.34
N GLY A 443 27.17 -5.12 0.08
CA GLY A 443 26.74 -3.76 0.42
C GLY A 443 27.55 -3.17 1.58
N PHE A 444 27.74 -3.94 2.66
CA PHE A 444 28.58 -3.55 3.80
C PHE A 444 30.05 -3.44 3.42
N LEU A 445 30.59 -4.43 2.73
CA LEU A 445 32.00 -4.42 2.30
C LEU A 445 32.33 -3.22 1.39
N ARG A 446 31.46 -2.92 0.41
CA ARG A 446 31.65 -1.77 -0.49
C ARG A 446 31.52 -0.44 0.25
N THR A 447 30.57 -0.33 1.17
CA THR A 447 30.42 0.88 2.00
C THR A 447 31.65 1.10 2.87
N ALA A 448 32.19 0.03 3.46
CA ALA A 448 33.42 0.08 4.22
C ALA A 448 34.63 0.49 3.34
N CYS A 449 34.78 -0.11 2.16
CA CYS A 449 35.81 0.28 1.19
C CYS A 449 35.69 1.75 0.78
N LYS A 450 34.49 2.24 0.51
CA LYS A 450 34.23 3.66 0.15
C LYS A 450 34.63 4.60 1.28
N ARG A 451 34.28 4.29 2.54
CA ARG A 451 34.68 5.08 3.73
C ARG A 451 36.21 5.13 3.90
N LEU A 452 36.87 4.04 3.54
CA LEU A 452 38.34 3.92 3.63
C LEU A 452 39.11 4.40 2.38
N ALA A 453 38.38 4.94 1.38
CA ALA A 453 38.95 5.33 0.08
C ALA A 453 39.71 4.19 -0.64
N ILE A 454 39.21 2.96 -0.48
CA ILE A 454 39.73 1.76 -1.15
C ILE A 454 38.89 1.52 -2.41
N GLU A 455 39.48 1.75 -3.58
CA GLU A 455 38.86 1.46 -4.87
C GLU A 455 39.20 0.04 -5.33
N ARG A 456 38.21 -0.84 -5.43
CA ARG A 456 38.37 -2.23 -5.91
C ARG A 456 37.13 -2.68 -6.68
N ASP A 457 37.39 -3.35 -7.81
CA ASP A 457 36.32 -4.06 -8.54
C ASP A 457 36.18 -5.47 -7.96
N PHE A 458 34.99 -5.83 -7.52
CA PHE A 458 34.69 -7.15 -6.99
C PHE A 458 33.77 -7.92 -7.94
N THR A 459 34.08 -9.19 -8.16
CA THR A 459 33.11 -10.15 -8.70
C THR A 459 32.46 -10.87 -7.55
N ALA A 460 31.14 -10.78 -7.45
CA ALA A 460 30.32 -11.40 -6.42
C ALA A 460 29.50 -12.58 -6.98
N ILE A 461 29.40 -13.65 -6.20
CA ILE A 461 28.58 -14.84 -6.51
C ILE A 461 27.56 -15.00 -5.40
N ASP A 462 26.28 -15.03 -5.77
CA ASP A 462 25.16 -15.19 -4.83
C ASP A 462 24.69 -16.64 -4.76
N THR A 463 25.01 -17.32 -3.65
CA THR A 463 24.60 -18.72 -3.44
C THR A 463 23.12 -18.89 -3.15
N LEU A 464 22.42 -17.86 -2.68
CA LEU A 464 20.97 -17.88 -2.51
C LEU A 464 20.29 -17.96 -3.88
N GLU A 465 20.66 -17.08 -4.82
CA GLU A 465 20.12 -17.11 -6.17
C GLU A 465 20.55 -18.39 -6.91
N MET A 466 21.80 -18.82 -6.76
CA MET A 466 22.29 -20.09 -7.29
C MET A 466 21.44 -21.27 -6.79
N SER A 467 21.16 -21.33 -5.49
CA SER A 467 20.36 -22.39 -4.88
C SER A 467 18.91 -22.37 -5.37
N ARG A 468 18.33 -21.18 -5.50
CA ARG A 468 16.96 -21.02 -6.06
C ARG A 468 16.84 -21.57 -7.47
N LEU A 469 17.89 -21.43 -8.26
CA LEU A 469 17.90 -21.89 -9.65
C LEU A 469 18.21 -23.39 -9.78
N MET A 470 19.09 -23.90 -8.92
CA MET A 470 19.56 -25.30 -8.99
C MET A 470 18.69 -26.28 -8.18
N LEU A 471 17.92 -25.79 -7.20
CA LEU A 471 17.09 -26.59 -6.29
C LEU A 471 15.63 -26.07 -6.29
N PRO A 472 14.93 -26.05 -7.44
CA PRO A 472 13.63 -25.43 -7.59
C PRO A 472 12.51 -26.13 -6.79
N HIS A 473 12.76 -27.34 -6.29
CA HIS A 473 11.82 -28.10 -5.45
C HIS A 473 11.78 -27.60 -4.00
N LEU A 474 12.78 -26.80 -3.56
CA LEU A 474 12.80 -26.24 -2.22
C LEU A 474 11.91 -24.98 -2.14
N HIS A 475 11.22 -24.81 -1.01
CA HIS A 475 10.41 -23.62 -0.71
C HIS A 475 11.14 -22.59 0.17
N LYS A 476 12.22 -22.99 0.82
CA LYS A 476 13.05 -22.16 1.70
C LYS A 476 14.53 -22.47 1.45
N PHE A 477 15.35 -21.45 1.45
CA PHE A 477 16.76 -21.52 1.08
C PHE A 477 17.69 -21.05 2.19
N LYS A 478 17.29 -21.20 3.47
CA LYS A 478 18.15 -20.92 4.62
C LYS A 478 19.32 -21.93 4.64
N LEU A 479 20.49 -21.52 5.15
CA LEU A 479 21.69 -22.34 5.17
C LEU A 479 21.48 -23.75 5.77
N ASN A 480 20.70 -23.86 6.86
CA ASN A 480 20.37 -25.15 7.48
C ASN A 480 19.56 -26.10 6.57
N ILE A 481 18.70 -25.54 5.74
CA ILE A 481 17.91 -26.32 4.79
C ILE A 481 18.78 -26.79 3.66
N LEU A 482 19.62 -25.89 3.12
CA LEU A 482 20.59 -26.21 2.07
C LEU A 482 21.64 -27.20 2.55
N ALA A 483 22.15 -27.04 3.79
CA ALA A 483 23.09 -27.97 4.39
C ALA A 483 22.53 -29.39 4.49
N LYS A 484 21.25 -29.52 4.87
CA LYS A 484 20.54 -30.80 4.92
C LYS A 484 20.34 -31.39 3.51
N GLU A 485 19.86 -30.57 2.57
CA GLU A 485 19.60 -30.99 1.19
C GLU A 485 20.86 -31.47 0.48
N LEU A 486 21.96 -30.76 0.64
CA LEU A 486 23.23 -31.06 0.00
C LEU A 486 24.15 -32.00 0.85
N ALA A 487 23.65 -32.50 1.98
CA ALA A 487 24.33 -33.43 2.88
C ALA A 487 25.72 -32.93 3.32
N VAL A 488 25.86 -31.65 3.69
CA VAL A 488 27.14 -31.05 4.12
C VAL A 488 27.37 -31.10 5.63
N GLY A 489 26.47 -31.70 6.39
CA GLY A 489 26.58 -31.90 7.85
C GLY A 489 25.83 -30.84 8.67
N PRO A 490 25.58 -31.11 9.96
CA PRO A 490 24.96 -30.18 10.89
C PRO A 490 25.93 -29.05 11.28
N PHE A 491 25.38 -27.88 11.69
CA PHE A 491 26.14 -26.73 12.19
C PHE A 491 25.28 -25.89 13.14
N GLU A 492 25.90 -25.05 13.95
CA GLU A 492 25.23 -24.07 14.79
C GLU A 492 25.14 -22.73 14.04
N HIS A 493 23.95 -22.16 14.00
CA HIS A 493 23.67 -20.90 13.31
C HIS A 493 24.11 -19.68 14.12
N HIS A 494 24.34 -18.57 13.40
CA HIS A 494 24.59 -17.21 13.91
C HIS A 494 25.98 -17.00 14.53
N ARG A 495 26.98 -17.62 13.88
CA ARG A 495 28.38 -17.24 14.01
C ARG A 495 28.99 -17.17 12.62
N ALA A 496 29.47 -16.01 12.20
CA ALA A 496 29.94 -15.79 10.83
C ALA A 496 30.99 -16.83 10.40
N SER A 497 31.87 -17.28 11.32
CA SER A 497 32.89 -18.31 11.02
C SER A 497 32.28 -19.67 10.69
N GLU A 498 31.25 -20.10 11.39
CA GLU A 498 30.55 -21.37 11.12
C GLU A 498 29.68 -21.26 9.89
N ASP A 499 28.97 -20.13 9.74
CA ASP A 499 28.12 -19.83 8.58
C ASP A 499 29.00 -19.74 7.29
N ALA A 500 30.12 -19.06 7.30
CA ALA A 500 31.07 -19.04 6.18
C ALA A 500 31.64 -20.46 5.84
N ALA A 501 31.94 -21.27 6.85
CA ALA A 501 32.44 -22.63 6.63
C ALA A 501 31.36 -23.57 6.04
N VAL A 502 30.14 -23.49 6.52
CA VAL A 502 28.97 -24.23 5.97
C VAL A 502 28.66 -23.75 4.57
N LEU A 503 28.63 -22.43 4.37
CA LEU A 503 28.41 -21.83 3.07
C LEU A 503 29.49 -22.28 2.07
N GLY A 504 30.74 -22.35 2.51
CA GLY A 504 31.87 -22.91 1.72
C GLY A 504 31.58 -24.34 1.26
N ARG A 505 31.13 -25.22 2.17
CA ARG A 505 30.77 -26.61 1.83
C ARG A 505 29.57 -26.70 0.89
N ILE A 506 28.52 -25.85 1.12
CA ILE A 506 27.36 -25.73 0.22
C ILE A 506 27.84 -25.29 -1.17
N PHE A 507 28.65 -24.24 -1.24
CA PHE A 507 29.16 -23.70 -2.49
C PHE A 507 29.95 -24.73 -3.28
N VAL A 508 30.86 -25.51 -2.64
CA VAL A 508 31.59 -26.62 -3.25
C VAL A 508 30.65 -27.64 -3.89
N LYS A 509 29.57 -28.01 -3.21
CA LYS A 509 28.56 -28.91 -3.78
C LYS A 509 27.81 -28.31 -4.98
N LEU A 510 27.48 -27.04 -4.93
CA LEU A 510 26.86 -26.33 -6.03
C LEU A 510 27.78 -26.18 -7.23
N LEU A 511 29.10 -25.89 -6.99
CA LEU A 511 30.13 -25.86 -8.04
C LEU A 511 30.30 -27.22 -8.72
N ALA A 512 30.35 -28.32 -7.96
CA ALA A 512 30.43 -29.65 -8.52
C ALA A 512 29.26 -29.95 -9.46
N ARG A 513 28.00 -29.59 -9.05
CA ARG A 513 26.83 -29.76 -9.90
C ARG A 513 26.84 -28.86 -11.14
N LEU A 514 27.33 -27.61 -11.04
CA LEU A 514 27.51 -26.73 -12.19
C LEU A 514 28.45 -27.32 -13.21
N LYS A 515 29.56 -27.89 -12.74
CA LYS A 515 30.61 -28.53 -13.58
C LYS A 515 30.09 -29.84 -14.20
N ASP A 516 29.60 -30.73 -13.35
CA ASP A 516 29.32 -32.12 -13.74
C ASP A 516 27.98 -32.28 -14.48
N GLU A 517 26.92 -31.56 -14.04
CA GLU A 517 25.58 -31.65 -14.61
C GLU A 517 25.31 -30.59 -15.71
N LEU A 518 25.89 -29.39 -15.56
CA LEU A 518 25.59 -28.26 -16.44
C LEU A 518 26.78 -27.83 -17.32
N HIS A 519 27.92 -28.49 -17.18
CA HIS A 519 29.13 -28.32 -18.01
C HIS A 519 29.69 -26.89 -18.04
N ALA A 520 29.47 -26.10 -16.99
CA ALA A 520 30.06 -24.78 -16.82
C ALA A 520 31.58 -24.95 -16.54
N VAL A 521 32.43 -24.11 -17.14
CA VAL A 521 33.88 -24.16 -17.03
C VAL A 521 34.40 -22.99 -16.18
N THR A 522 33.84 -21.84 -16.37
CA THR A 522 34.24 -20.59 -15.69
C THR A 522 33.05 -19.90 -15.02
N THR A 523 33.34 -18.93 -14.18
CA THR A 523 32.27 -18.08 -13.56
C THR A 523 31.43 -17.34 -14.59
N ALA A 524 32.01 -17.01 -15.77
CA ALA A 524 31.26 -16.37 -16.86
C ALA A 524 30.19 -17.28 -17.48
N ASP A 525 30.34 -18.61 -17.37
CA ASP A 525 29.37 -19.59 -17.91
C ASP A 525 28.17 -19.79 -16.98
N ILE A 526 28.28 -19.45 -15.68
CA ILE A 526 27.28 -19.76 -14.66
C ILE A 526 25.92 -19.14 -15.02
N ASN A 527 25.86 -17.85 -15.29
CA ASN A 527 24.60 -17.15 -15.62
C ASN A 527 23.93 -17.71 -16.90
N PRO A 528 24.62 -17.84 -18.04
CA PRO A 528 24.04 -18.41 -19.25
C PRO A 528 23.50 -19.84 -19.07
N VAL A 529 24.30 -20.70 -18.41
CA VAL A 529 23.94 -22.10 -18.22
C VAL A 529 22.71 -22.21 -17.30
N LEU A 530 22.69 -21.51 -16.19
CA LEU A 530 21.54 -21.50 -15.29
C LEU A 530 20.29 -20.88 -15.94
N ALA A 531 20.45 -19.86 -16.78
CA ALA A 531 19.34 -19.29 -17.56
C ALA A 531 18.72 -20.30 -18.54
N ALA A 532 19.52 -21.21 -19.11
CA ALA A 532 19.06 -22.21 -20.09
C ALA A 532 18.32 -23.41 -19.46
N THR A 533 18.66 -23.79 -18.24
CA THR A 533 18.20 -25.07 -17.63
C THR A 533 16.92 -25.00 -16.83
N THR A 534 16.37 -23.84 -16.51
CA THR A 534 15.29 -23.72 -15.51
C THR A 534 13.95 -23.38 -16.14
N ASP A 535 12.87 -23.94 -15.61
CA ASP A 535 11.49 -23.54 -15.92
C ASP A 535 11.29 -22.04 -15.61
N ARG A 536 11.21 -21.23 -16.66
CA ARG A 536 11.09 -19.77 -16.57
C ARG A 536 9.92 -19.31 -15.70
N LYS A 537 8.77 -20.00 -15.76
CA LYS A 537 7.58 -19.62 -14.99
C LYS A 537 7.76 -19.78 -13.47
N ASN A 538 8.48 -20.80 -13.03
CA ASN A 538 8.75 -21.00 -11.60
C ASN A 538 9.80 -20.03 -11.06
N LYS A 539 10.76 -19.61 -11.89
CA LYS A 539 11.76 -18.57 -11.54
C LYS A 539 11.08 -17.23 -11.21
N LEU A 540 10.15 -16.81 -12.06
CA LEU A 540 9.49 -15.51 -11.97
C LEU A 540 8.72 -15.34 -10.65
N LYS A 541 8.23 -16.41 -10.04
CA LYS A 541 7.46 -16.37 -8.78
C LYS A 541 8.26 -15.87 -7.59
N ASN A 542 9.55 -16.07 -7.59
CA ASN A 542 10.45 -15.81 -6.45
C ASN A 542 11.30 -14.54 -6.64
N LEU A 543 11.24 -13.88 -7.80
CA LEU A 543 11.99 -12.66 -8.04
C LEU A 543 11.43 -11.47 -7.25
N PRO A 544 12.29 -10.52 -6.82
CA PRO A 544 11.84 -9.28 -6.21
C PRO A 544 10.90 -8.52 -7.15
N ARG A 545 9.77 -8.07 -6.63
CA ARG A 545 8.82 -7.26 -7.39
C ARG A 545 9.10 -5.80 -7.13
N CYS A 546 9.17 -5.02 -8.19
CA CYS A 546 9.33 -3.58 -8.14
C CYS A 546 8.10 -2.92 -8.76
N HIS A 547 7.85 -1.67 -8.42
CA HIS A 547 6.89 -0.83 -9.09
C HIS A 547 7.52 -0.24 -10.36
N PHE A 548 6.70 0.00 -11.37
CA PHE A 548 7.15 0.42 -12.70
C PHE A 548 6.03 1.16 -13.42
N ILE A 549 6.25 2.41 -13.79
CA ILE A 549 5.23 3.20 -14.49
C ILE A 549 5.30 2.94 -15.99
N ILE A 550 4.15 2.68 -16.57
CA ILE A 550 3.94 2.56 -18.02
C ILE A 550 2.93 3.61 -18.43
N LEU A 551 3.32 4.59 -19.25
CA LEU A 551 2.41 5.55 -19.86
C LEU A 551 2.23 5.22 -21.34
N VAL A 552 1.01 5.40 -21.84
CA VAL A 552 0.68 5.18 -23.24
C VAL A 552 1.02 6.43 -24.04
N LYS A 553 1.95 6.27 -25.00
CA LYS A 553 2.35 7.34 -25.89
C LYS A 553 1.36 7.56 -27.03
N ASN A 554 0.89 6.49 -27.64
CA ASN A 554 0.01 6.53 -28.82
C ASN A 554 -0.89 5.28 -28.89
N GLN A 555 -1.70 5.17 -29.94
CA GLN A 555 -2.66 4.08 -30.10
C GLN A 555 -2.00 2.68 -30.20
N ALA A 556 -0.79 2.58 -30.78
CA ALA A 556 -0.03 1.32 -30.78
C ALA A 556 0.38 0.92 -29.36
N GLY A 557 0.84 1.90 -28.56
CA GLY A 557 1.16 1.69 -27.15
C GLY A 557 -0.04 1.24 -26.32
N LEU A 558 -1.24 1.76 -26.59
CA LEU A 558 -2.46 1.30 -25.90
C LEU A 558 -2.70 -0.20 -26.13
N ARG A 559 -2.55 -0.65 -27.39
CA ARG A 559 -2.68 -2.07 -27.73
C ARG A 559 -1.64 -2.93 -27.00
N ASN A 560 -0.40 -2.45 -27.00
CA ASN A 560 0.70 -3.13 -26.31
C ASN A 560 0.48 -3.18 -24.80
N LEU A 561 -0.03 -2.10 -24.18
CA LEU A 561 -0.39 -2.09 -22.76
C LEU A 561 -1.47 -3.12 -22.45
N TYR A 562 -2.53 -3.21 -23.26
CA TYR A 562 -3.59 -4.21 -23.07
C TYR A 562 -3.08 -5.65 -23.20
N GLN A 563 -2.14 -5.90 -24.11
CA GLN A 563 -1.49 -7.21 -24.22
C GLN A 563 -0.64 -7.53 -22.99
N LEU A 564 0.13 -6.56 -22.48
CA LEU A 564 0.92 -6.72 -21.26
C LEU A 564 0.03 -7.01 -20.05
N ILE A 565 -1.07 -6.28 -19.88
CA ILE A 565 -2.04 -6.53 -18.80
C ILE A 565 -2.62 -7.93 -18.95
N SER A 566 -3.08 -8.31 -20.15
CA SER A 566 -3.65 -9.64 -20.39
C SER A 566 -2.66 -10.75 -20.03
N LYS A 567 -1.41 -10.66 -20.50
CA LYS A 567 -0.35 -11.63 -20.17
C LYS A 567 -0.05 -11.67 -18.67
N SER A 568 -0.01 -10.51 -17.99
CA SER A 568 0.27 -10.47 -16.55
C SER A 568 -0.77 -11.23 -15.72
N PHE A 569 -2.03 -11.23 -16.16
CA PHE A 569 -3.10 -11.99 -15.51
C PHE A 569 -3.18 -13.45 -15.97
N LEU A 570 -3.01 -13.73 -17.24
CA LEU A 570 -3.22 -15.07 -17.81
C LEU A 570 -1.98 -15.96 -17.70
N GLU A 571 -0.77 -15.40 -17.84
CA GLU A 571 0.46 -16.18 -17.91
C GLU A 571 1.35 -16.02 -16.68
N TYR A 572 1.42 -14.82 -16.10
CA TYR A 572 2.40 -14.45 -15.08
C TYR A 572 1.80 -14.13 -13.71
N TYR A 573 0.51 -14.42 -13.50
CA TYR A 573 -0.16 -14.11 -12.23
C TYR A 573 0.41 -14.95 -11.07
N ASN A 574 0.88 -14.25 -10.02
CA ASN A 574 1.27 -14.88 -8.76
C ASN A 574 0.92 -13.92 -7.60
N LYS A 575 -0.28 -14.05 -7.04
CA LYS A 575 -0.90 -13.13 -6.07
C LYS A 575 -1.11 -11.71 -6.60
N ARG A 576 -0.33 -11.26 -7.58
CA ARG A 576 -0.40 -9.98 -8.29
C ARG A 576 -0.13 -10.22 -9.78
N PRO A 577 -0.62 -9.35 -10.68
CA PRO A 577 -0.34 -9.43 -12.11
C PRO A 577 1.11 -8.96 -12.40
N ILE A 578 2.01 -9.91 -12.61
CA ILE A 578 3.44 -9.64 -12.77
C ILE A 578 3.76 -9.33 -14.24
N MET A 579 4.61 -8.34 -14.48
CA MET A 579 5.14 -7.99 -15.80
C MET A 579 6.65 -8.20 -15.87
N PRO A 580 7.13 -9.24 -16.56
CA PRO A 580 8.56 -9.47 -16.77
C PRO A 580 9.19 -8.41 -17.68
N ARG A 581 10.43 -8.03 -17.43
CA ARG A 581 11.22 -7.10 -18.28
C ARG A 581 11.26 -7.55 -19.72
N SER A 582 11.43 -8.84 -19.94
CA SER A 582 11.44 -9.43 -21.29
C SER A 582 10.15 -9.19 -22.07
N GLU A 583 8.99 -9.20 -21.41
CA GLU A 583 7.71 -8.86 -22.06
C GLU A 583 7.57 -7.35 -22.30
N LEU A 584 8.05 -6.52 -21.38
CA LEU A 584 8.10 -5.07 -21.57
C LEU A 584 8.95 -4.68 -22.79
N ILE A 585 10.10 -5.34 -22.98
CA ILE A 585 10.95 -5.12 -24.16
C ILE A 585 10.22 -5.49 -25.45
N ARG A 586 9.52 -6.63 -25.47
CA ARG A 586 8.76 -7.08 -26.67
C ARG A 586 7.60 -6.16 -27.04
N HIS A 587 7.01 -5.49 -26.09
CA HIS A 587 5.82 -4.63 -26.25
C HIS A 587 6.14 -3.14 -26.03
N ARG A 588 7.42 -2.73 -26.19
CA ARG A 588 7.87 -1.37 -25.87
C ARG A 588 7.30 -0.29 -26.80
N GLU A 589 6.96 -0.65 -28.03
CA GLU A 589 6.51 0.32 -29.02
C GLU A 589 5.30 1.13 -28.54
N GLY A 590 5.40 2.46 -28.62
CA GLY A 590 4.33 3.37 -28.21
C GLY A 590 4.10 3.47 -26.71
N LEU A 591 5.03 2.99 -25.87
CA LEU A 591 5.01 3.11 -24.41
C LEU A 591 6.15 4.00 -23.93
N ILE A 592 5.93 4.67 -22.80
CA ILE A 592 6.91 5.47 -22.06
C ILE A 592 7.06 4.83 -20.70
N PHE A 593 8.30 4.61 -20.24
CA PHE A 593 8.62 3.91 -19.00
C PHE A 593 9.19 4.86 -17.95
N GLY A 594 8.60 4.86 -16.77
CA GLY A 594 9.01 5.64 -15.61
C GLY A 594 9.53 4.76 -14.47
N SER A 595 10.47 5.28 -13.67
CA SER A 595 11.16 4.53 -12.62
C SER A 595 10.32 4.25 -11.37
N ALA A 596 9.12 4.80 -11.29
CA ALA A 596 8.16 4.69 -10.18
C ALA A 596 8.69 5.25 -8.83
N CYS A 597 8.05 4.82 -7.73
CA CYS A 597 8.24 5.28 -6.36
C CYS A 597 9.45 4.60 -5.66
N GLU A 598 9.47 4.62 -4.31
CA GLU A 598 10.48 3.94 -3.49
C GLU A 598 10.49 2.43 -3.67
N ALA A 599 9.38 1.86 -4.13
CA ALA A 599 9.29 0.45 -4.48
C ALA A 599 9.85 0.13 -5.88
N GLY A 600 10.30 1.14 -6.63
CA GLY A 600 10.94 1.01 -7.95
C GLY A 600 12.35 0.39 -7.89
N GLU A 601 12.77 -0.21 -9.00
CA GLU A 601 14.07 -0.90 -9.10
C GLU A 601 15.25 0.06 -8.87
N VAL A 602 15.21 1.26 -9.45
CA VAL A 602 16.28 2.26 -9.37
C VAL A 602 16.43 2.79 -7.94
N PHE A 603 15.32 3.17 -7.30
CA PHE A 603 15.35 3.67 -5.93
C PHE A 603 15.85 2.59 -4.96
N ARG A 604 15.38 1.35 -5.09
CA ARG A 604 15.85 0.22 -4.28
C ARG A 604 17.33 -0.10 -4.49
N ALA A 605 17.82 -0.04 -5.72
CA ALA A 605 19.26 -0.22 -5.99
C ALA A 605 20.08 0.86 -5.28
N LEU A 606 19.64 2.12 -5.34
CA LEU A 606 20.29 3.25 -4.67
C LEU A 606 20.30 3.06 -3.14
N THR A 607 19.16 2.76 -2.53
CA THR A 607 19.04 2.63 -1.07
C THR A 607 19.74 1.38 -0.51
N ASN A 608 19.89 0.34 -1.34
CA ASN A 608 20.66 -0.86 -1.00
C ASN A 608 22.18 -0.70 -1.24
N GLY A 609 22.66 0.48 -1.64
CA GLY A 609 24.06 0.76 -1.83
C GLY A 609 24.69 0.06 -3.04
N ALA A 610 23.92 -0.14 -4.12
CA ALA A 610 24.46 -0.66 -5.37
C ALA A 610 25.49 0.31 -5.97
N GLU A 611 26.45 -0.22 -6.75
CA GLU A 611 27.44 0.59 -7.43
C GLU A 611 26.78 1.57 -8.42
N TRP A 612 27.36 2.79 -8.53
CA TRP A 612 26.78 3.85 -9.35
C TRP A 612 26.60 3.46 -10.82
N ASP A 613 27.57 2.71 -11.38
CA ASP A 613 27.47 2.20 -12.74
C ASP A 613 26.36 1.17 -12.91
N GLU A 614 26.10 0.37 -11.90
CA GLU A 614 24.98 -0.57 -11.90
C GLU A 614 23.64 0.19 -11.82
N ILE A 615 23.54 1.21 -10.97
CA ILE A 615 22.35 2.07 -10.89
C ILE A 615 22.11 2.77 -12.24
N LYS A 616 23.17 3.29 -12.90
CA LYS A 616 23.08 3.85 -14.24
C LYS A 616 22.58 2.83 -15.27
N ARG A 617 23.11 1.62 -15.22
CA ARG A 617 22.71 0.54 -16.12
C ARG A 617 21.22 0.22 -15.96
N LEU A 618 20.73 0.09 -14.72
CA LEU A 618 19.32 -0.12 -14.43
C LEU A 618 18.48 1.07 -14.91
N ALA A 619 18.88 2.29 -14.58
CA ALA A 619 18.17 3.52 -14.95
C ALA A 619 18.14 3.78 -16.45
N SER A 620 19.11 3.23 -17.22
CA SER A 620 19.13 3.36 -18.68
C SER A 620 17.91 2.73 -19.37
N PHE A 621 17.22 1.80 -18.73
CA PHE A 621 16.03 1.15 -19.25
C PHE A 621 14.80 2.06 -19.29
N TYR A 622 14.70 3.02 -18.40
CA TYR A 622 13.57 3.93 -18.24
C TYR A 622 13.69 5.13 -19.18
N ASP A 623 12.57 5.72 -19.59
CA ASP A 623 12.54 6.93 -20.42
C ASP A 623 12.64 8.19 -19.54
N TYR A 624 12.15 8.14 -18.32
CA TYR A 624 12.26 9.19 -17.32
C TYR A 624 12.41 8.61 -15.90
N LEU A 625 12.96 9.41 -15.00
CA LEU A 625 13.09 9.06 -13.59
C LEU A 625 12.11 9.86 -12.74
N GLU A 626 11.71 9.30 -11.61
CA GLU A 626 10.78 9.92 -10.67
C GLU A 626 11.45 10.20 -9.33
N ILE A 627 11.08 11.35 -8.76
CA ILE A 627 11.31 11.69 -7.35
C ILE A 627 9.97 12.03 -6.71
N GLN A 628 9.85 11.76 -5.42
CA GLN A 628 8.62 11.97 -4.67
C GLN A 628 8.85 12.87 -3.44
N PRO A 629 7.78 13.52 -2.90
CA PRO A 629 7.87 14.23 -1.64
C PRO A 629 8.44 13.33 -0.55
N ILE A 630 9.36 13.87 0.27
CA ILE A 630 9.98 13.09 1.35
C ILE A 630 8.96 12.55 2.35
N GLY A 631 7.79 13.22 2.45
CA GLY A 631 6.66 12.77 3.27
C GLY A 631 6.16 11.37 2.89
N ASN A 632 6.24 11.00 1.60
CA ASN A 632 5.84 9.67 1.12
C ASN A 632 6.75 8.57 1.71
N ASN A 633 8.01 8.89 1.98
CA ASN A 633 9.06 7.94 2.38
C ASN A 633 9.46 8.06 3.87
N LYS A 634 8.76 8.84 4.69
CA LYS A 634 9.06 9.01 6.13
C LYS A 634 9.02 7.70 6.92
N PHE A 635 8.27 6.72 6.47
CA PHE A 635 8.27 5.38 7.08
C PHE A 635 9.68 4.73 7.06
N MET A 636 10.54 5.09 6.10
CA MET A 636 11.90 4.57 6.03
C MET A 636 12.76 5.07 7.20
N VAL A 637 12.56 6.33 7.62
CA VAL A 637 13.21 6.87 8.83
C VAL A 637 12.67 6.16 10.08
N ALA A 638 11.34 6.00 10.17
CA ALA A 638 10.72 5.32 11.30
C ALA A 638 11.13 3.84 11.44
N LYS A 639 11.47 3.17 10.33
CA LYS A 639 11.95 1.77 10.29
C LYS A 639 13.49 1.66 10.33
N GLY A 640 14.22 2.76 10.51
CA GLY A 640 15.69 2.77 10.52
C GLY A 640 16.36 2.46 9.18
N MET A 641 15.60 2.50 8.08
CA MET A 641 16.14 2.32 6.71
C MET A 641 16.81 3.59 6.19
N ALA A 642 16.41 4.75 6.69
CA ALA A 642 17.04 6.03 6.47
C ALA A 642 17.38 6.67 7.82
N LYS A 643 18.48 7.42 7.89
CA LYS A 643 18.94 8.10 9.09
C LYS A 643 17.98 9.22 9.51
N ASP A 644 17.58 10.06 8.57
CA ASP A 644 16.79 11.26 8.78
C ASP A 644 16.15 11.77 7.47
N ASP A 645 15.38 12.85 7.56
CA ASP A 645 14.75 13.51 6.42
C ASP A 645 15.78 14.03 5.39
N GLU A 646 17.00 14.37 5.81
CA GLU A 646 18.03 14.87 4.88
C GLU A 646 18.57 13.76 3.99
N GLN A 647 18.72 12.55 4.51
CA GLN A 647 19.07 11.39 3.69
C GLN A 647 17.99 11.09 2.62
N LEU A 648 16.71 11.26 2.94
CA LEU A 648 15.65 11.13 1.93
C LEU A 648 15.79 12.20 0.82
N ARG A 649 16.18 13.43 1.17
CA ARG A 649 16.47 14.48 0.19
C ARG A 649 17.72 14.17 -0.63
N ASP A 650 18.73 13.59 -0.03
CA ASP A 650 19.97 13.19 -0.72
C ASP A 650 19.69 12.10 -1.76
N TRP A 651 18.86 11.12 -1.44
CA TRP A 651 18.44 10.14 -2.44
C TRP A 651 17.69 10.76 -3.61
N ASN A 652 16.82 11.73 -3.37
CA ASN A 652 16.19 12.50 -4.47
C ASN A 652 17.23 13.27 -5.30
N ARG A 653 18.24 13.89 -4.66
CA ARG A 653 19.35 14.56 -5.37
C ARG A 653 20.19 13.57 -6.19
N ASP A 654 20.44 12.38 -5.67
CA ASP A 654 21.14 11.33 -6.39
C ASP A 654 20.37 10.85 -7.62
N ILE A 655 19.06 10.68 -7.54
CA ILE A 655 18.22 10.37 -8.71
C ILE A 655 18.26 11.50 -9.73
N LEU A 656 18.25 12.76 -9.29
CA LEU A 656 18.41 13.92 -10.18
C LEU A 656 19.76 13.92 -10.88
N ARG A 657 20.85 13.70 -10.14
CA ARG A 657 22.20 13.55 -10.69
C ARG A 657 22.25 12.40 -11.71
N LEU A 658 21.64 11.28 -11.40
CA LEU A 658 21.54 10.12 -12.28
C LEU A 658 20.82 10.47 -13.60
N ALA A 659 19.71 11.20 -13.51
CA ALA A 659 18.96 11.66 -14.67
C ALA A 659 19.81 12.60 -15.56
N ASP A 660 20.52 13.56 -14.94
CA ASP A 660 21.41 14.49 -15.62
C ASP A 660 22.55 13.74 -16.34
N GLU A 661 23.20 12.79 -15.67
CA GLU A 661 24.28 11.99 -16.26
C GLU A 661 23.80 11.11 -17.43
N LEU A 662 22.55 10.65 -17.39
CA LEU A 662 21.93 9.87 -18.46
C LEU A 662 21.25 10.70 -19.53
N GLY A 663 21.16 12.02 -19.38
CA GLY A 663 20.45 12.93 -20.29
C GLY A 663 18.94 12.64 -20.34
N LYS A 664 18.34 12.17 -19.22
CA LYS A 664 16.92 11.83 -19.12
C LYS A 664 16.16 12.84 -18.27
N PRO A 665 14.87 13.09 -18.57
CA PRO A 665 14.05 13.90 -17.68
C PRO A 665 13.84 13.22 -16.35
N CYS A 666 13.91 14.00 -15.25
CA CYS A 666 13.45 13.60 -13.94
C CYS A 666 12.22 14.43 -13.58
N CYS A 667 11.14 13.83 -13.12
CA CYS A 667 9.92 14.52 -12.72
C CYS A 667 9.51 14.23 -11.28
N ALA A 668 8.83 15.19 -10.66
CA ALA A 668 8.27 15.06 -9.34
C ALA A 668 6.81 14.57 -9.43
N THR A 669 6.50 13.42 -8.86
CA THR A 669 5.17 12.83 -8.82
C THR A 669 4.64 12.74 -7.40
N GLY A 670 3.30 12.68 -7.27
CA GLY A 670 2.65 12.67 -5.95
C GLY A 670 2.42 11.28 -5.38
N ASP A 671 2.38 10.25 -6.24
CA ASP A 671 1.92 8.91 -5.87
C ASP A 671 0.54 8.97 -5.20
N VAL A 672 -0.38 9.61 -5.90
CA VAL A 672 -1.67 10.04 -5.36
C VAL A 672 -2.58 8.84 -5.12
N HIS A 673 -3.08 8.68 -3.90
CA HIS A 673 -4.03 7.62 -3.55
C HIS A 673 -5.39 8.15 -3.06
N PHE A 674 -5.46 9.43 -2.68
CA PHE A 674 -6.69 10.08 -2.25
C PHE A 674 -6.70 11.57 -2.59
N LEU A 675 -7.87 12.19 -2.54
CA LEU A 675 -8.06 13.55 -3.06
C LEU A 675 -7.68 14.63 -2.03
N GLU A 676 -8.21 14.53 -0.81
CA GLU A 676 -8.04 15.53 0.24
C GLU A 676 -7.15 14.97 1.36
N PRO A 677 -6.37 15.81 2.07
CA PRO A 677 -5.54 15.35 3.18
C PRO A 677 -6.32 14.54 4.23
N GLU A 678 -7.58 14.90 4.48
CA GLU A 678 -8.44 14.26 5.47
C GLU A 678 -8.93 12.87 5.04
N ASP A 679 -8.86 12.53 3.76
CA ASP A 679 -9.24 11.22 3.23
C ASP A 679 -8.27 10.12 3.68
N GLU A 680 -7.10 10.49 4.22
CA GLU A 680 -6.14 9.59 4.87
C GLU A 680 -6.82 8.65 5.88
N ALA A 681 -7.80 9.15 6.65
CA ALA A 681 -8.51 8.35 7.64
C ALA A 681 -9.22 7.13 7.03
N PHE A 682 -9.76 7.26 5.82
CA PHE A 682 -10.41 6.15 5.11
C PHE A 682 -9.40 5.13 4.60
N ARG A 683 -8.25 5.59 4.09
CA ARG A 683 -7.16 4.70 3.66
C ARG A 683 -6.60 3.91 4.83
N ARG A 684 -6.46 4.53 6.00
CA ARG A 684 -6.08 3.88 7.26
C ARG A 684 -7.01 2.71 7.59
N ILE A 685 -8.34 2.90 7.46
CA ILE A 685 -9.32 1.83 7.69
C ILE A 685 -9.13 0.68 6.69
N LEU A 686 -8.91 0.98 5.42
CA LEU A 686 -8.67 -0.06 4.40
C LEU A 686 -7.40 -0.85 4.69
N MET A 687 -6.30 -0.19 5.01
CA MET A 687 -5.02 -0.84 5.31
C MET A 687 -5.10 -1.68 6.59
N ALA A 688 -5.75 -1.16 7.63
CA ALA A 688 -6.01 -1.92 8.85
C ALA A 688 -6.84 -3.18 8.57
N GLY A 689 -7.86 -3.06 7.70
CA GLY A 689 -8.68 -4.20 7.25
C GLY A 689 -7.89 -5.27 6.48
N GLN A 690 -6.78 -4.90 5.84
CA GLN A 690 -5.86 -5.82 5.17
C GLN A 690 -4.80 -6.42 6.12
N GLY A 691 -4.77 -5.99 7.38
CA GLY A 691 -3.84 -6.50 8.39
C GLY A 691 -2.46 -5.81 8.37
N PHE A 692 -2.34 -4.62 7.76
CA PHE A 692 -1.10 -3.84 7.87
C PHE A 692 -0.92 -3.33 9.31
N GLY A 693 0.19 -3.71 9.95
CA GLY A 693 0.49 -3.31 11.34
C GLY A 693 0.85 -1.83 11.51
N ASP A 694 1.22 -1.16 10.43
CA ASP A 694 1.60 0.25 10.36
C ASP A 694 0.51 1.15 9.74
N ALA A 695 -0.73 0.66 9.67
CA ALA A 695 -1.87 1.39 9.10
C ALA A 695 -2.08 2.80 9.70
N ASP A 696 -1.70 3.01 10.96
CA ASP A 696 -1.80 4.31 11.64
C ASP A 696 -0.74 5.34 11.18
N ASN A 697 0.30 4.90 10.47
CA ASN A 697 1.37 5.75 9.96
C ASN A 697 1.20 5.98 8.45
N GLN A 698 0.16 6.73 8.08
CA GLN A 698 -0.13 7.00 6.67
C GLN A 698 0.84 8.01 6.06
N ALA A 699 1.30 7.73 4.85
CA ALA A 699 1.98 8.70 4.01
C ALA A 699 0.98 9.74 3.46
N PRO A 700 1.37 11.02 3.26
CA PRO A 700 0.48 12.09 2.79
C PRO A 700 0.27 12.02 1.27
N LEU A 701 -0.31 10.92 0.78
CA LEU A 701 -0.53 10.60 -0.63
C LEU A 701 -1.76 11.29 -1.23
N TYR A 702 -2.12 12.47 -0.72
CA TYR A 702 -3.23 13.25 -1.28
C TYR A 702 -2.82 13.98 -2.57
N PHE A 703 -3.81 14.30 -3.40
CA PHE A 703 -3.58 15.05 -4.62
C PHE A 703 -3.12 16.48 -4.30
N LYS A 704 -1.81 16.72 -4.40
CA LYS A 704 -1.16 18.01 -4.11
C LYS A 704 -1.29 18.95 -5.32
N SER A 705 -1.57 20.24 -5.02
CA SER A 705 -1.55 21.31 -6.02
C SER A 705 -0.12 21.63 -6.48
N THR A 706 0.02 22.47 -7.52
CA THR A 706 1.34 22.86 -8.04
C THR A 706 2.15 23.62 -7.00
N ASP A 707 1.52 24.54 -6.26
CA ASP A 707 2.20 25.32 -5.21
C ASP A 707 2.59 24.45 -4.00
N GLU A 708 1.76 23.44 -3.64
CA GLU A 708 2.10 22.47 -2.60
C GLU A 708 3.31 21.62 -3.02
N MET A 709 3.33 21.10 -4.27
CA MET A 709 4.46 20.33 -4.78
C MET A 709 5.74 21.16 -4.90
N LEU A 710 5.67 22.41 -5.38
CA LEU A 710 6.84 23.30 -5.40
C LEU A 710 7.42 23.53 -4.01
N LYS A 711 6.56 23.61 -3.00
CA LYS A 711 6.99 23.72 -1.60
C LYS A 711 7.69 22.45 -1.10
N GLU A 712 7.19 21.26 -1.43
CA GLU A 712 7.81 19.97 -1.08
C GLU A 712 9.25 19.87 -1.61
N PHE A 713 9.51 20.39 -2.82
CA PHE A 713 10.81 20.33 -3.47
C PHE A 713 11.64 21.61 -3.35
N SER A 714 11.24 22.57 -2.48
CA SER A 714 11.95 23.85 -2.30
C SER A 714 13.42 23.69 -1.89
N TYR A 715 13.80 22.58 -1.28
CA TYR A 715 15.19 22.26 -0.92
C TYR A 715 16.13 22.04 -2.13
N LEU A 716 15.59 21.92 -3.34
CA LEU A 716 16.35 21.86 -4.60
C LEU A 716 16.69 23.25 -5.17
N GLY A 717 16.13 24.33 -4.60
CA GLY A 717 16.12 25.69 -5.15
C GLY A 717 14.98 25.89 -6.16
N GLU A 718 14.58 27.16 -6.37
CA GLU A 718 13.38 27.50 -7.14
C GLU A 718 13.40 26.98 -8.57
N ASP A 719 14.51 27.18 -9.30
CA ASP A 719 14.64 26.79 -10.71
C ASP A 719 14.54 25.27 -10.88
N ARG A 720 15.25 24.51 -10.03
CA ARG A 720 15.27 23.04 -10.13
C ARG A 720 13.96 22.43 -9.66
N ALA A 721 13.34 22.99 -8.60
CA ALA A 721 12.01 22.59 -8.16
C ALA A 721 10.97 22.83 -9.28
N TYR A 722 11.00 24.00 -9.92
CA TYR A 722 10.11 24.31 -11.06
C TYR A 722 10.35 23.37 -12.25
N GLU A 723 11.61 23.04 -12.52
CA GLU A 723 11.96 22.10 -13.59
C GLU A 723 11.33 20.73 -13.37
N VAL A 724 11.53 20.12 -12.21
CA VAL A 724 11.04 18.76 -11.95
C VAL A 724 9.53 18.69 -11.70
N VAL A 725 8.96 19.71 -11.05
CA VAL A 725 7.52 19.73 -10.71
C VAL A 725 6.68 20.16 -11.92
N VAL A 726 7.13 21.15 -12.69
CA VAL A 726 6.30 21.78 -13.74
C VAL A 726 6.81 21.45 -15.14
N LYS A 727 8.05 21.80 -15.47
CA LYS A 727 8.56 21.66 -16.85
C LYS A 727 8.60 20.21 -17.31
N ASN A 728 9.23 19.33 -16.52
CA ASN A 728 9.45 17.95 -16.93
C ASN A 728 8.16 17.12 -16.94
N THR A 729 7.24 17.37 -15.98
CA THR A 729 5.93 16.72 -15.98
C THR A 729 5.12 17.10 -17.22
N ASN A 730 5.18 18.38 -17.63
CA ASN A 730 4.54 18.84 -18.85
C ASN A 730 5.21 18.28 -20.12
N MET A 731 6.55 18.23 -20.15
CA MET A 731 7.30 17.66 -21.25
C MET A 731 6.95 16.18 -21.49
N ILE A 732 6.87 15.38 -20.43
CA ILE A 732 6.47 13.97 -20.53
C ILE A 732 5.01 13.88 -21.01
N ALA A 733 4.13 14.72 -20.49
CA ALA A 733 2.75 14.77 -20.96
C ALA A 733 2.65 15.13 -22.47
N ASP A 734 3.54 15.99 -22.99
CA ASP A 734 3.59 16.33 -24.41
C ASP A 734 4.08 15.18 -25.30
N MET A 735 4.81 14.21 -24.74
CA MET A 735 5.20 13.00 -25.46
C MET A 735 4.02 12.05 -25.73
N CYS A 736 2.91 12.22 -25.01
CA CYS A 736 1.71 11.38 -25.12
C CYS A 736 0.68 12.03 -26.05
N ASP A 737 0.16 11.26 -27.01
CA ASP A 737 -0.94 11.68 -27.86
C ASP A 737 -2.27 11.71 -27.09
N VAL A 738 -3.26 12.40 -27.64
CA VAL A 738 -4.66 12.25 -27.19
C VAL A 738 -5.20 10.97 -27.81
N ILE A 739 -5.46 9.97 -26.99
CA ILE A 739 -5.94 8.66 -27.44
C ILE A 739 -7.31 8.34 -26.86
N ARG A 740 -8.02 7.43 -27.50
CA ARG A 740 -9.28 6.90 -27.04
C ARG A 740 -9.09 5.44 -26.56
N PRO A 741 -9.32 5.14 -25.27
CA PRO A 741 -9.05 3.80 -24.71
C PRO A 741 -10.09 2.75 -25.15
N VAL A 742 -11.32 3.18 -25.49
CA VAL A 742 -12.39 2.30 -25.94
C VAL A 742 -12.88 2.75 -27.32
N PRO A 743 -12.95 1.88 -28.31
CA PRO A 743 -13.49 2.20 -29.63
C PRO A 743 -14.91 2.79 -29.55
N ARG A 744 -15.31 3.56 -30.58
CA ARG A 744 -16.68 4.10 -30.70
C ARG A 744 -17.66 3.03 -31.19
N GLU A 745 -17.17 2.19 -32.09
CA GLU A 745 -17.95 1.13 -32.68
C GLU A 745 -18.04 -0.07 -31.71
N ASN A 746 -19.17 -0.75 -31.77
CA ASN A 746 -19.32 -2.02 -31.10
C ASN A 746 -18.73 -3.12 -32.01
N TYR A 747 -17.91 -3.97 -31.44
CA TYR A 747 -17.34 -5.15 -32.09
C TYR A 747 -17.94 -6.41 -31.48
N PRO A 748 -19.15 -6.83 -31.90
CA PRO A 748 -19.74 -8.07 -31.41
C PRO A 748 -18.81 -9.24 -31.78
N PRO A 749 -18.64 -10.25 -30.95
CA PRO A 749 -17.85 -11.42 -31.30
C PRO A 749 -18.47 -12.14 -32.48
N HIS A 750 -17.62 -12.65 -33.36
CA HIS A 750 -18.06 -13.46 -34.50
C HIS A 750 -17.97 -14.93 -34.10
N ILE A 751 -19.06 -15.68 -34.29
CA ILE A 751 -19.12 -17.14 -34.09
C ILE A 751 -19.63 -17.74 -35.38
N ASP A 752 -18.77 -18.50 -36.06
CA ASP A 752 -19.15 -19.17 -37.32
C ASP A 752 -20.31 -20.11 -37.09
N GLY A 753 -21.31 -20.05 -37.97
CA GLY A 753 -22.49 -20.91 -37.90
C GLY A 753 -23.49 -20.61 -36.77
N CYS A 754 -23.31 -19.51 -36.01
CA CYS A 754 -24.18 -19.19 -34.87
C CYS A 754 -25.67 -19.04 -35.21
N GLU A 755 -26.00 -18.62 -36.45
CA GLU A 755 -27.37 -18.49 -36.93
C GLU A 755 -28.04 -19.88 -37.12
N ASP A 756 -27.32 -20.82 -37.74
CA ASP A 756 -27.77 -22.17 -37.94
C ASP A 756 -27.82 -22.92 -36.60
N ASP A 757 -26.83 -22.77 -35.75
CA ASP A 757 -26.81 -23.35 -34.41
C ASP A 757 -28.04 -22.89 -33.59
N LEU A 758 -28.30 -21.57 -33.55
CA LEU A 758 -29.47 -21.03 -32.89
C LEU A 758 -30.78 -21.63 -33.43
N ARG A 759 -30.89 -21.67 -34.77
CA ARG A 759 -32.07 -22.24 -35.46
C ARG A 759 -32.26 -23.71 -35.09
N ASN A 760 -31.22 -24.49 -35.25
CA ASN A 760 -31.27 -25.94 -34.98
C ASN A 760 -31.63 -26.22 -33.50
N MET A 761 -30.97 -25.57 -32.56
CA MET A 761 -31.25 -25.77 -31.15
C MET A 761 -32.69 -25.38 -30.76
N CYS A 762 -33.23 -24.34 -31.36
CA CYS A 762 -34.62 -23.90 -31.11
C CYS A 762 -35.62 -24.89 -31.68
N TYR A 763 -35.37 -25.39 -32.93
CA TYR A 763 -36.25 -26.37 -33.56
C TYR A 763 -36.19 -27.72 -32.83
N GLU A 764 -35.03 -28.22 -32.47
CA GLU A 764 -34.88 -29.46 -31.71
C GLU A 764 -35.59 -29.36 -30.36
N LYS A 765 -35.44 -28.24 -29.68
CA LYS A 765 -36.13 -28.04 -28.41
C LYS A 765 -37.64 -27.96 -28.57
N ALA A 766 -38.12 -27.27 -29.60
CA ALA A 766 -39.54 -27.17 -29.93
C ALA A 766 -40.14 -28.56 -30.28
N LYS A 767 -39.49 -29.34 -31.13
CA LYS A 767 -39.90 -30.70 -31.47
C LYS A 767 -39.98 -31.61 -30.24
N ARG A 768 -39.02 -31.47 -29.31
CA ARG A 768 -39.03 -32.26 -28.08
C ARG A 768 -40.19 -31.89 -27.15
N ILE A 769 -40.67 -30.66 -27.16
CA ILE A 769 -41.79 -30.19 -26.32
C ILE A 769 -43.15 -30.44 -26.96
N TYR A 770 -43.28 -30.16 -28.26
CA TYR A 770 -44.55 -30.10 -28.97
C TYR A 770 -44.78 -31.26 -29.96
N GLY A 771 -43.76 -32.12 -30.16
CA GLY A 771 -43.81 -33.22 -31.11
C GLY A 771 -43.27 -32.88 -32.49
N ASP A 772 -43.06 -33.92 -33.31
CA ASP A 772 -42.65 -33.82 -34.73
C ASP A 772 -43.67 -34.52 -35.59
N PRO A 773 -44.38 -33.82 -36.50
CA PRO A 773 -44.19 -32.43 -36.89
C PRO A 773 -44.70 -31.42 -35.85
N LEU A 774 -44.12 -30.25 -35.84
CA LEU A 774 -44.57 -29.12 -34.96
C LEU A 774 -46.00 -28.69 -35.30
N PRO A 775 -46.82 -28.33 -34.36
CA PRO A 775 -48.08 -27.64 -34.63
C PRO A 775 -47.84 -26.35 -35.42
N GLU A 776 -48.71 -26.06 -36.42
CA GLU A 776 -48.56 -24.94 -37.35
C GLU A 776 -48.38 -23.59 -36.62
N ILE A 777 -49.13 -23.35 -35.54
CA ILE A 777 -49.06 -22.13 -34.74
C ILE A 777 -47.68 -21.99 -34.05
N VAL A 778 -47.08 -23.11 -33.59
CA VAL A 778 -45.77 -23.12 -32.93
C VAL A 778 -44.66 -22.85 -33.97
N GLN A 779 -44.73 -23.53 -35.10
CA GLN A 779 -43.80 -23.34 -36.20
C GLN A 779 -43.79 -21.90 -36.71
N ALA A 780 -44.99 -21.35 -37.02
CA ALA A 780 -45.11 -19.96 -37.50
C ALA A 780 -44.57 -18.95 -36.49
N ARG A 781 -44.78 -19.19 -35.20
CA ARG A 781 -44.19 -18.31 -34.15
C ARG A 781 -42.69 -18.44 -34.06
N LEU A 782 -42.17 -19.66 -34.09
CA LEU A 782 -40.73 -19.92 -34.02
C LEU A 782 -39.99 -19.29 -35.21
N ASP A 783 -40.53 -19.46 -36.42
CA ASP A 783 -39.96 -18.85 -37.63
C ASP A 783 -39.96 -17.33 -37.55
N ARG A 784 -41.03 -16.71 -37.08
CA ARG A 784 -41.11 -15.28 -36.91
C ARG A 784 -40.05 -14.76 -35.95
N GLU A 785 -39.92 -15.36 -34.76
CA GLU A 785 -38.94 -14.95 -33.75
C GLU A 785 -37.51 -15.14 -34.23
N LEU A 786 -37.17 -16.34 -34.79
CA LEU A 786 -35.82 -16.62 -35.25
C LEU A 786 -35.43 -15.72 -36.42
N ASN A 787 -36.32 -15.46 -37.37
CA ASN A 787 -36.05 -14.54 -38.46
C ASN A 787 -35.82 -13.09 -37.97
N SER A 788 -36.53 -12.65 -36.93
CA SER A 788 -36.30 -11.36 -36.32
C SER A 788 -34.95 -11.29 -35.62
N ILE A 789 -34.61 -12.26 -34.80
CA ILE A 789 -33.36 -12.34 -34.06
C ILE A 789 -32.16 -12.40 -35.00
N ILE A 790 -32.19 -13.32 -35.97
CA ILE A 790 -31.12 -13.53 -36.96
C ILE A 790 -31.00 -12.31 -37.89
N GLY A 791 -32.14 -11.85 -38.44
CA GLY A 791 -32.17 -10.70 -39.34
C GLY A 791 -31.68 -9.38 -38.75
N ASN A 792 -31.73 -9.22 -37.42
CA ASN A 792 -31.16 -8.10 -36.70
C ASN A 792 -29.72 -8.37 -36.19
N GLY A 793 -29.11 -9.51 -36.52
CA GLY A 793 -27.73 -9.83 -36.14
C GLY A 793 -27.52 -10.22 -34.67
N TYR A 794 -28.56 -10.61 -33.93
CA TYR A 794 -28.49 -10.96 -32.54
C TYR A 794 -28.20 -12.45 -32.27
N ALA A 795 -28.09 -13.32 -33.28
CA ALA A 795 -27.86 -14.75 -33.10
C ALA A 795 -26.66 -15.06 -32.21
N VAL A 796 -25.55 -14.36 -32.43
CA VAL A 796 -24.33 -14.51 -31.63
C VAL A 796 -24.54 -14.26 -30.15
N MET A 797 -25.37 -13.25 -29.79
CA MET A 797 -25.69 -12.94 -28.40
C MET A 797 -26.46 -14.06 -27.71
N TYR A 798 -27.42 -14.68 -28.43
CA TYR A 798 -28.18 -15.82 -27.92
C TYR A 798 -27.30 -17.06 -27.73
N ILE A 799 -26.38 -17.32 -28.66
CA ILE A 799 -25.44 -18.45 -28.55
C ILE A 799 -24.47 -18.22 -27.38
N ILE A 800 -23.97 -17.01 -27.19
CA ILE A 800 -23.13 -16.67 -26.02
C ILE A 800 -23.89 -16.85 -24.73
N ALA A 801 -25.11 -16.33 -24.64
CA ALA A 801 -25.96 -16.47 -23.46
C ALA A 801 -26.22 -17.94 -23.13
N GLN A 802 -26.51 -18.76 -24.14
CA GLN A 802 -26.72 -20.20 -23.98
C GLN A 802 -25.46 -20.93 -23.49
N LYS A 803 -24.26 -20.54 -23.96
CA LYS A 803 -22.98 -21.13 -23.50
C LYS A 803 -22.60 -20.71 -22.09
N LEU A 804 -23.07 -19.56 -21.63
CA LEU A 804 -22.81 -19.05 -20.28
C LEU A 804 -23.71 -19.69 -19.21
N VAL A 805 -24.94 -20.08 -19.56
CA VAL A 805 -25.92 -20.74 -18.69
C VAL A 805 -25.78 -22.26 -18.69
#